data_659ababe27aaff269fa8cd2e9deee7a6
#
_entry.id   659ababe27aaff269fa8cd2e9deee7a6
#
_cell.length_a   1.000
_cell.length_b   1.000
_cell.length_c   1.000
_cell.angle_alpha   90.00
_cell.angle_beta   90.00
_cell.angle_gamma   90.00
#
_symmetry.space_group_name_H-M   'P 1'
#
loop_
_entity.id
_entity.type
_entity.pdbx_description
1 polymer ?
#
loop_
_entity_poly.entity_id
_entity_poly.type
_entity_poly.pdbx_seq_one_letter_code
_entity_poly.pdbx_strand_id
1 'polypeptide(L)'
;MMAATSIQKFALGLFAILIAAFAPASAFCLEAPQAGPAADTTQAGDERLKTLTLEQLGNIEVTTVTKEPEVLWKTPAAIFVITQQDIQRFGATTIPEALRLAPGVEVAQITADQWAIGIRGFNSRLSRSVLVLIDGRIVYSPLTAGVYWEVQDYPMEDIDRIEVIRGPGGTIWGPNAVNGVINIITKSSKDTQGGLVSGGAGNVEQAFGEARYGGASSVAQNFTYRVYGKGYTRSPEFHPDGPAYDSWQGGQAGFRMDWAGGARDNYTLSGDGYYQSFGESAGTSSYNPPANYTFFGQAPLSGGNLLFRWRRKLGDKKDLQVDTYYDQTSRHELNFGDVRNTFNVDAQYRFPLPHQEITTGLGLYASHGHEEQVLTGLEFIPDVRTDQIYSAFLQDEIALVPDRLSLTAGSKFLKTNYTGLLLEPSVRLLYTPSSKQTLWAAFTQAVRTPADVERDFYLASLVGFVDGLPFFARFNANRNFQSERLNGYEAGYRRLLATKLYVDIAAFYNQYRNLLSEDVTGPIYLETDPAPPHLLLPAEFGNGLKATSSGGEIVGEYRPKEFWRLRAWYSFLELHVEPAPGSQDIGSAPGVQGASPQNQVLLQTGFDLPRTISLDIYSRYVGRLPAFSIPGYWTGDVTAGYNVTKQVRLTLVGQNLFQPRHYEFNYDPGGPVGIERSLFGKVTWRWE
;
A
#
# COMPACT_ATOMS: atom_id res chain seq x y z
N MET A 1 -27.68 0.93 19.15
CA MET A 1 -28.28 2.16 18.62
C MET A 1 -27.98 3.44 19.43
N MET A 2 -27.95 3.45 20.75
CA MET A 2 -27.64 4.68 21.53
C MET A 2 -26.15 5.07 21.62
N ALA A 3 -25.21 4.14 21.49
CA ALA A 3 -23.76 4.43 21.56
C ALA A 3 -23.20 5.02 20.25
N ALA A 4 -23.71 4.63 19.10
CA ALA A 4 -23.27 5.13 17.79
C ALA A 4 -23.64 6.63 17.57
N THR A 5 -24.79 7.04 18.08
CA THR A 5 -25.28 8.43 17.97
C THR A 5 -24.47 9.42 18.83
N SER A 6 -23.83 8.95 19.90
CA SER A 6 -23.00 9.79 20.77
C SER A 6 -21.61 10.07 20.16
N ILE A 7 -21.03 9.09 19.46
CA ILE A 7 -19.71 9.23 18.81
C ILE A 7 -19.80 10.11 17.55
N GLN A 8 -20.87 9.97 16.76
CA GLN A 8 -21.11 10.87 15.62
C GLN A 8 -21.32 12.32 16.03
N LYS A 9 -22.03 12.57 17.14
CA LYS A 9 -22.22 13.93 17.67
C LYS A 9 -20.94 14.52 18.24
N PHE A 10 -20.04 13.70 18.77
CA PHE A 10 -18.73 14.15 19.27
C PHE A 10 -17.77 14.51 18.11
N ALA A 11 -17.75 13.71 17.05
CA ALA A 11 -16.94 13.98 15.84
C ALA A 11 -17.44 15.23 15.08
N LEU A 12 -18.74 15.39 14.91
CA LEU A 12 -19.33 16.60 14.30
C LEU A 12 -19.14 17.85 15.17
N GLY A 13 -19.16 17.73 16.49
CA GLY A 13 -18.89 18.81 17.44
C GLY A 13 -17.43 19.29 17.37
N LEU A 14 -16.47 18.39 17.22
CA LEU A 14 -15.06 18.74 17.05
C LEU A 14 -14.79 19.41 15.70
N PHE A 15 -15.47 18.98 14.64
CA PHE A 15 -15.36 19.58 13.30
C PHE A 15 -15.95 21.00 13.25
N ALA A 16 -17.06 21.25 13.96
CA ALA A 16 -17.68 22.57 14.07
C ALA A 16 -16.84 23.56 14.91
N ILE A 17 -16.15 23.10 15.93
CA ILE A 17 -15.25 23.93 16.76
C ILE A 17 -13.99 24.34 15.98
N LEU A 18 -13.46 23.47 15.10
CA LEU A 18 -12.32 23.80 14.24
C LEU A 18 -12.66 24.84 13.17
N ILE A 19 -13.88 24.84 12.62
CA ILE A 19 -14.33 25.84 11.63
C ILE A 19 -14.60 27.21 12.28
N ALA A 20 -15.06 27.26 13.52
CA ALA A 20 -15.34 28.50 14.22
C ALA A 20 -14.08 29.28 14.69
N ALA A 21 -12.91 28.60 14.74
CA ALA A 21 -11.63 29.22 15.13
C ALA A 21 -10.93 29.99 13.98
N PHE A 22 -11.46 29.95 12.75
CA PHE A 22 -10.88 30.61 11.57
C PHE A 22 -11.71 31.78 11.02
N ALA A 23 -12.41 32.54 11.85
CA ALA A 23 -12.98 33.82 11.42
C ALA A 23 -11.87 34.89 11.33
N PRO A 24 -11.78 35.67 10.24
CA PRO A 24 -10.69 36.62 10.07
C PRO A 24 -10.86 37.82 11.02
N ALA A 25 -9.91 37.99 11.93
CA ALA A 25 -9.76 39.22 12.70
C ALA A 25 -9.16 40.30 11.81
N SER A 26 -9.88 41.39 11.67
CA SER A 26 -9.54 42.57 10.89
C SER A 26 -8.22 43.24 11.32
N ALA A 27 -7.53 43.76 10.34
CA ALA A 27 -6.24 44.40 10.39
C ALA A 27 -6.10 45.53 11.44
N PHE A 28 -5.00 45.48 12.19
CA PHE A 28 -4.37 46.67 12.78
C PHE A 28 -2.93 46.72 12.26
N CYS A 29 -2.64 47.78 11.50
CA CYS A 29 -1.29 48.12 11.09
C CYS A 29 -0.47 48.59 12.30
N LEU A 30 0.69 47.98 12.52
CA LEU A 30 1.79 48.53 13.32
C LEU A 30 3.10 48.29 12.54
N GLU A 31 3.84 49.36 12.35
CA GLU A 31 5.11 49.42 11.64
C GLU A 31 6.16 48.50 12.24
N ALA A 32 6.87 47.75 11.34
CA ALA A 32 7.94 46.83 11.70
C ALA A 32 9.32 47.55 11.70
N PRO A 33 10.23 47.20 12.62
CA PRO A 33 11.64 47.59 12.49
C PRO A 33 12.34 46.70 11.46
N GLN A 34 13.18 47.32 10.63
CA GLN A 34 14.02 46.66 9.62
C GLN A 34 14.96 45.63 10.25
N ALA A 35 14.82 44.39 9.86
CA ALA A 35 15.79 43.30 10.15
C ALA A 35 16.74 43.15 8.95
N GLY A 36 18.02 43.03 9.25
CA GLY A 36 19.07 42.81 8.26
C GLY A 36 18.95 41.46 7.55
N PRO A 37 19.76 41.18 6.49
CA PRO A 37 19.54 40.09 5.57
C PRO A 37 19.72 38.73 6.27
N ALA A 38 18.64 37.98 6.36
CA ALA A 38 18.66 36.56 6.75
C ALA A 38 19.23 35.73 5.60
N ALA A 39 20.16 34.86 5.93
CA ALA A 39 20.76 33.91 4.99
C ALA A 39 19.72 32.99 4.39
N ASP A 40 19.76 32.85 3.08
CA ASP A 40 18.91 32.07 2.19
C ASP A 40 19.03 30.57 2.49
N THR A 41 18.17 30.02 3.34
CA THR A 41 18.12 28.59 3.69
C THR A 41 16.95 27.84 3.02
N THR A 42 16.11 28.52 2.24
CA THR A 42 14.87 27.95 1.67
C THR A 42 15.04 27.31 0.28
N GLN A 43 16.19 27.47 -0.38
CA GLN A 43 16.45 26.84 -1.70
C GLN A 43 17.02 25.41 -1.62
N ALA A 44 17.26 24.85 -0.43
CA ALA A 44 18.03 23.63 -0.27
C ALA A 44 17.23 22.31 -0.50
N GLY A 45 15.91 22.32 -0.44
CA GLY A 45 15.10 21.09 -0.52
C GLY A 45 14.96 20.53 -1.94
N ASP A 46 14.54 21.37 -2.88
CA ASP A 46 14.21 20.94 -4.26
C ASP A 46 15.46 20.84 -5.18
N GLU A 47 16.51 21.62 -4.92
CA GLU A 47 17.80 21.49 -5.62
C GLU A 47 18.65 20.31 -5.12
N ARG A 48 18.53 19.91 -3.84
CA ARG A 48 19.22 18.75 -3.30
C ARG A 48 18.78 17.43 -3.95
N LEU A 49 17.51 17.27 -4.33
CA LEU A 49 16.99 16.07 -4.98
C LEU A 49 17.43 15.97 -6.46
N LYS A 50 17.71 17.08 -7.13
CA LYS A 50 18.16 17.11 -8.54
C LYS A 50 19.59 16.56 -8.73
N THR A 51 20.36 16.42 -7.68
CA THR A 51 21.77 16.07 -7.72
C THR A 51 22.19 14.94 -6.78
N LEU A 52 21.24 14.11 -6.30
CA LEU A 52 21.63 12.96 -5.47
C LEU A 52 22.59 12.08 -6.25
N THR A 53 23.84 12.00 -5.79
CA THR A 53 24.81 11.04 -6.31
C THR A 53 24.40 9.63 -5.93
N LEU A 54 24.95 8.60 -6.57
CA LEU A 54 24.71 7.20 -6.17
C LEU A 54 25.14 6.91 -4.73
N GLU A 55 26.10 7.66 -4.21
CA GLU A 55 26.50 7.58 -2.80
C GLU A 55 25.43 8.13 -1.86
N GLN A 56 24.75 9.22 -2.26
CA GLN A 56 23.63 9.78 -1.52
C GLN A 56 22.37 8.91 -1.57
N LEU A 57 22.17 8.11 -2.63
CA LEU A 57 21.09 7.10 -2.68
C LEU A 57 21.21 6.07 -1.56
N GLY A 58 22.41 5.57 -1.30
CA GLY A 58 22.66 4.65 -0.19
C GLY A 58 22.54 5.30 1.20
N ASN A 59 22.59 6.63 1.26
CA ASN A 59 22.42 7.42 2.47
C ASN A 59 20.98 7.97 2.66
N ILE A 60 20.05 7.56 1.81
CA ILE A 60 18.62 7.86 2.04
C ILE A 60 18.21 7.23 3.38
N GLU A 61 17.60 8.01 4.23
CA GLU A 61 17.02 7.52 5.47
C GLU A 61 15.73 6.76 5.20
N VAL A 62 15.66 5.54 5.70
CA VAL A 62 14.48 4.67 5.65
C VAL A 62 13.98 4.41 7.06
N THR A 63 12.70 4.32 7.25
CA THR A 63 12.07 4.16 8.56
C THR A 63 11.34 2.82 8.71
N THR A 64 11.06 2.14 7.61
CA THR A 64 10.16 0.98 7.60
C THR A 64 10.76 -0.26 8.26
N VAL A 65 12.09 -0.41 8.33
CA VAL A 65 12.73 -1.62 8.89
C VAL A 65 12.84 -1.59 10.41
N THR A 66 12.99 -0.40 11.00
CA THR A 66 13.24 -0.23 12.45
C THR A 66 12.25 0.71 13.14
N LYS A 67 11.31 1.34 12.39
CA LYS A 67 10.48 2.48 12.78
C LYS A 67 11.30 3.72 13.17
N GLU A 68 12.60 3.73 12.86
CA GLU A 68 13.54 4.83 13.11
C GLU A 68 14.29 5.18 11.83
N PRO A 69 14.67 6.46 11.65
CA PRO A 69 15.48 6.84 10.49
C PRO A 69 16.84 6.12 10.51
N GLU A 70 17.06 5.27 9.54
CA GLU A 70 18.29 4.53 9.34
C GLU A 70 18.75 4.65 7.89
N VAL A 71 20.04 4.82 7.65
CA VAL A 71 20.54 4.89 6.28
C VAL A 71 20.44 3.54 5.58
N LEU A 72 20.05 3.54 4.31
CA LEU A 72 19.84 2.33 3.50
C LEU A 72 21.04 1.36 3.56
N TRP A 73 22.28 1.87 3.62
CA TRP A 73 23.49 1.05 3.76
C TRP A 73 23.53 0.19 5.03
N LYS A 74 22.89 0.63 6.10
CA LYS A 74 22.89 -0.05 7.40
C LYS A 74 21.62 -0.88 7.64
N THR A 75 20.78 -1.05 6.63
CA THR A 75 19.48 -1.72 6.76
C THR A 75 19.58 -3.20 6.35
N PRO A 76 19.41 -4.17 7.26
CA PRO A 76 19.45 -5.61 6.96
C PRO A 76 18.13 -6.15 6.42
N ALA A 77 17.68 -5.65 5.27
CA ALA A 77 16.44 -6.07 4.59
C ALA A 77 16.51 -5.77 3.09
N ALA A 78 15.72 -6.48 2.28
CA ALA A 78 15.49 -6.15 0.88
C ALA A 78 14.52 -4.96 0.80
N ILE A 79 15.04 -3.73 0.78
CA ILE A 79 14.25 -2.51 0.73
C ILE A 79 14.52 -1.73 -0.57
N PHE A 80 13.48 -1.16 -1.14
CA PHE A 80 13.56 -0.24 -2.28
C PHE A 80 12.81 1.05 -1.96
N VAL A 81 13.39 2.19 -2.34
CA VAL A 81 12.80 3.50 -2.10
C VAL A 81 12.44 4.13 -3.43
N ILE A 82 11.16 4.40 -3.62
CA ILE A 82 10.64 5.21 -4.74
C ILE A 82 10.60 6.65 -4.23
N THR A 83 11.47 7.49 -4.74
CA THR A 83 11.55 8.90 -4.31
C THR A 83 10.47 9.75 -4.98
N GLN A 84 10.19 10.94 -4.44
CA GLN A 84 9.34 11.92 -5.10
C GLN A 84 9.81 12.23 -6.54
N GLN A 85 11.13 12.27 -6.74
CA GLN A 85 11.70 12.47 -8.08
C GLN A 85 11.37 11.31 -9.03
N ASP A 86 11.43 10.05 -8.55
CA ASP A 86 11.06 8.89 -9.36
C ASP A 86 9.57 8.94 -9.74
N ILE A 87 8.68 9.28 -8.79
CA ILE A 87 7.24 9.45 -9.03
C ILE A 87 6.99 10.51 -10.11
N GLN A 88 7.63 11.68 -9.98
CA GLN A 88 7.46 12.78 -10.90
C GLN A 88 8.00 12.49 -12.30
N ARG A 89 9.15 11.78 -12.39
CA ARG A 89 9.78 11.40 -13.66
C ARG A 89 9.06 10.24 -14.35
N PHE A 90 8.45 9.34 -13.59
CA PHE A 90 7.61 8.27 -14.14
C PHE A 90 6.26 8.83 -14.65
N GLY A 91 5.80 9.93 -14.06
CA GLY A 91 4.53 10.55 -14.41
C GLY A 91 3.32 9.83 -13.80
N ALA A 92 3.51 9.08 -12.71
CA ALA A 92 2.44 8.38 -12.03
C ALA A 92 1.35 9.34 -11.52
N THR A 93 0.09 9.00 -11.75
CA THR A 93 -1.10 9.73 -11.25
C THR A 93 -1.71 9.06 -10.03
N THR A 94 -1.36 7.78 -9.78
CA THR A 94 -1.80 6.98 -8.65
C THR A 94 -0.63 6.29 -7.94
N ILE A 95 -0.85 5.87 -6.69
CA ILE A 95 0.14 5.09 -5.92
C ILE A 95 0.42 3.72 -6.59
N PRO A 96 -0.58 2.93 -7.04
CA PRO A 96 -0.33 1.70 -7.78
C PRO A 96 0.60 1.86 -8.98
N GLU A 97 0.42 2.92 -9.77
CA GLU A 97 1.32 3.22 -10.89
C GLU A 97 2.77 3.45 -10.42
N ALA A 98 2.96 4.22 -9.36
CA ALA A 98 4.30 4.45 -8.80
C ALA A 98 4.97 3.16 -8.32
N LEU A 99 4.21 2.20 -7.77
CA LEU A 99 4.72 0.92 -7.28
C LEU A 99 5.29 0.03 -8.38
N ARG A 100 4.94 0.25 -9.67
CA ARG A 100 5.52 -0.44 -10.83
C ARG A 100 7.04 -0.22 -10.96
N LEU A 101 7.58 0.79 -10.29
CA LEU A 101 9.03 1.09 -10.25
C LEU A 101 9.80 0.17 -9.30
N ALA A 102 9.14 -0.50 -8.37
CA ALA A 102 9.79 -1.32 -7.35
C ALA A 102 10.03 -2.77 -7.84
N PRO A 103 11.24 -3.31 -7.71
CA PRO A 103 11.53 -4.69 -8.07
C PRO A 103 10.79 -5.66 -7.15
N GLY A 104 10.33 -6.79 -7.69
CA GLY A 104 9.63 -7.83 -6.93
C GLY A 104 8.24 -7.45 -6.43
N VAL A 105 7.73 -6.27 -6.81
CA VAL A 105 6.33 -5.87 -6.64
C VAL A 105 5.59 -6.17 -7.93
N GLU A 106 4.55 -6.97 -7.80
CA GLU A 106 3.64 -7.28 -8.90
C GLU A 106 2.50 -6.27 -8.86
N VAL A 107 2.39 -5.44 -9.88
CA VAL A 107 1.29 -4.49 -10.05
C VAL A 107 0.56 -4.83 -11.32
N ALA A 108 -0.66 -5.32 -11.18
CA ALA A 108 -1.53 -5.65 -12.29
C ALA A 108 -2.85 -4.88 -12.15
N GLN A 109 -3.22 -4.15 -13.17
CA GLN A 109 -4.48 -3.44 -13.25
C GLN A 109 -5.59 -4.40 -13.67
N ILE A 110 -6.72 -4.38 -12.95
CA ILE A 110 -7.87 -5.26 -13.18
C ILE A 110 -8.92 -4.50 -13.98
N THR A 111 -9.30 -3.32 -13.50
CA THR A 111 -10.24 -2.37 -14.12
C THR A 111 -9.63 -0.97 -14.07
N ALA A 112 -10.33 0.06 -14.50
CA ALA A 112 -9.82 1.44 -14.43
C ALA A 112 -9.49 1.90 -12.99
N ASP A 113 -10.10 1.30 -11.97
CA ASP A 113 -10.02 1.68 -10.56
C ASP A 113 -9.40 0.61 -9.65
N GLN A 114 -9.31 -0.66 -10.10
CA GLN A 114 -8.88 -1.79 -9.27
C GLN A 114 -7.53 -2.35 -9.69
N TRP A 115 -6.73 -2.73 -8.71
CA TRP A 115 -5.40 -3.33 -8.89
C TRP A 115 -5.20 -4.56 -8.04
N ALA A 116 -4.46 -5.54 -8.59
CA ALA A 116 -3.84 -6.62 -7.85
C ALA A 116 -2.38 -6.25 -7.58
N ILE A 117 -2.01 -6.10 -6.30
CA ILE A 117 -0.64 -5.72 -5.92
C ILE A 117 -0.09 -6.72 -4.92
N GLY A 118 0.88 -7.51 -5.34
CA GLY A 118 1.55 -8.55 -4.56
C GLY A 118 3.04 -8.32 -4.43
N ILE A 119 3.66 -9.01 -3.48
CA ILE A 119 5.11 -9.05 -3.30
C ILE A 119 5.51 -10.51 -3.14
N ARG A 120 6.43 -11.01 -4.01
CA ARG A 120 6.95 -12.40 -3.94
C ARG A 120 5.86 -13.48 -3.96
N GLY A 121 4.84 -13.28 -4.80
CA GLY A 121 3.75 -14.23 -5.00
C GLY A 121 2.45 -13.88 -4.27
N PHE A 122 1.44 -14.75 -4.44
CA PHE A 122 0.11 -14.63 -3.87
C PHE A 122 -0.64 -13.37 -4.33
N ASN A 123 -0.42 -12.96 -5.58
CA ASN A 123 -1.08 -11.78 -6.14
C ASN A 123 -2.60 -12.01 -6.28
N SER A 124 -3.38 -11.02 -5.89
CA SER A 124 -4.85 -11.01 -6.01
C SER A 124 -5.35 -9.57 -5.89
N ARG A 125 -6.61 -9.31 -6.29
CA ARG A 125 -7.25 -7.98 -6.08
C ARG A 125 -7.05 -7.48 -4.64
N LEU A 126 -7.21 -8.36 -3.68
CA LEU A 126 -7.05 -8.09 -2.27
C LEU A 126 -5.89 -8.96 -1.74
N SER A 127 -4.66 -8.52 -2.03
CA SER A 127 -3.43 -9.24 -1.65
C SER A 127 -3.27 -9.28 -0.13
N ARG A 128 -3.50 -10.46 0.43
CA ARG A 128 -3.62 -10.68 1.88
C ARG A 128 -2.29 -10.68 2.63
N SER A 129 -1.17 -10.74 1.93
CA SER A 129 0.17 -10.92 2.49
C SER A 129 1.04 -9.66 2.49
N VAL A 130 0.50 -8.52 2.07
CA VAL A 130 1.21 -7.24 1.98
C VAL A 130 0.55 -6.22 2.91
N LEU A 131 1.30 -5.72 3.88
CA LEU A 131 0.84 -4.64 4.75
C LEU A 131 1.14 -3.28 4.11
N VAL A 132 0.15 -2.40 4.05
CA VAL A 132 0.30 -1.05 3.49
C VAL A 132 0.00 0.00 4.55
N LEU A 133 0.88 1.01 4.61
CA LEU A 133 0.77 2.13 5.55
C LEU A 133 0.85 3.46 4.80
N ILE A 134 0.13 4.47 5.30
CA ILE A 134 0.26 5.87 4.89
C ILE A 134 0.53 6.69 6.15
N ASP A 135 1.74 7.28 6.24
CA ASP A 135 2.24 8.01 7.42
C ASP A 135 2.14 7.20 8.73
N GLY A 136 2.17 5.86 8.65
CA GLY A 136 2.04 4.95 9.79
C GLY A 136 0.61 4.47 10.07
N ARG A 137 -0.43 5.03 9.43
CA ARG A 137 -1.79 4.50 9.46
C ARG A 137 -1.90 3.27 8.57
N ILE A 138 -2.40 2.17 9.14
CA ILE A 138 -2.67 0.92 8.40
C ILE A 138 -3.91 1.12 7.53
N VAL A 139 -3.78 0.90 6.22
CA VAL A 139 -4.89 0.97 5.24
C VAL A 139 -5.39 -0.41 4.80
N TYR A 140 -4.90 -1.44 5.44
CA TYR A 140 -5.33 -2.82 5.26
C TYR A 140 -6.69 -3.05 5.92
N SER A 141 -7.66 -3.60 5.19
CA SER A 141 -9.01 -3.89 5.71
C SER A 141 -9.09 -5.28 6.35
N PRO A 142 -9.57 -5.41 7.60
CA PRO A 142 -9.83 -6.71 8.21
C PRO A 142 -11.02 -7.46 7.58
N LEU A 143 -11.90 -6.78 6.84
CA LEU A 143 -13.01 -7.43 6.14
C LEU A 143 -12.52 -8.50 5.17
N THR A 144 -11.58 -8.13 4.30
CA THR A 144 -11.12 -8.96 3.18
C THR A 144 -9.64 -9.33 3.25
N ALA A 145 -8.94 -8.88 4.29
CA ALA A 145 -7.50 -9.05 4.46
C ALA A 145 -6.69 -8.45 3.29
N GLY A 146 -7.02 -7.25 2.84
CA GLY A 146 -6.34 -6.59 1.72
C GLY A 146 -6.48 -5.09 1.72
N VAL A 147 -6.01 -4.44 0.67
CA VAL A 147 -6.05 -2.99 0.49
C VAL A 147 -6.95 -2.63 -0.67
N TYR A 148 -7.86 -1.75 -0.41
CA TYR A 148 -8.70 -1.11 -1.43
C TYR A 148 -7.95 0.08 -2.01
N TRP A 149 -7.23 -0.15 -3.10
CA TRP A 149 -6.33 0.84 -3.71
C TRP A 149 -7.05 2.03 -4.31
N GLU A 150 -8.29 1.85 -4.76
CA GLU A 150 -9.12 2.89 -5.34
C GLU A 150 -9.38 4.06 -4.39
N VAL A 151 -9.39 3.83 -3.08
CA VAL A 151 -9.58 4.88 -2.06
C VAL A 151 -8.25 5.40 -1.47
N GLN A 152 -7.09 4.94 -1.95
CA GLN A 152 -5.78 5.40 -1.50
C GLN A 152 -5.16 6.37 -2.52
N ASP A 153 -5.88 7.41 -2.91
CA ASP A 153 -5.49 8.31 -3.99
C ASP A 153 -5.01 9.69 -3.46
N TYR A 154 -3.86 9.70 -2.83
CA TYR A 154 -3.20 10.92 -2.31
C TYR A 154 -2.69 11.83 -3.44
N PRO A 155 -2.53 13.17 -3.20
CA PRO A 155 -1.79 14.05 -4.10
C PRO A 155 -0.36 13.55 -4.30
N MET A 156 -0.03 13.16 -5.54
CA MET A 156 1.28 12.59 -5.85
C MET A 156 2.44 13.57 -5.61
N GLU A 157 2.19 14.88 -5.71
CA GLU A 157 3.17 15.93 -5.41
C GLU A 157 3.48 16.06 -3.90
N ASP A 158 2.64 15.52 -3.02
CA ASP A 158 2.79 15.54 -1.56
C ASP A 158 3.41 14.27 -0.97
N ILE A 159 3.60 13.22 -1.77
CA ILE A 159 4.35 12.04 -1.37
C ILE A 159 5.84 12.40 -1.34
N ASP A 160 6.52 12.17 -0.20
CA ASP A 160 7.96 12.33 -0.08
C ASP A 160 8.68 11.12 -0.70
N ARG A 161 8.25 9.93 -0.30
CA ARG A 161 8.76 8.67 -0.81
C ARG A 161 7.83 7.51 -0.49
N ILE A 162 8.02 6.40 -1.19
CA ILE A 162 7.40 5.11 -0.88
C ILE A 162 8.52 4.12 -0.56
N GLU A 163 8.53 3.60 0.66
CA GLU A 163 9.46 2.56 1.09
C GLU A 163 8.81 1.19 0.91
N VAL A 164 9.44 0.31 0.15
CA VAL A 164 8.95 -1.04 -0.13
C VAL A 164 9.92 -2.06 0.47
N ILE A 165 9.51 -2.72 1.56
CA ILE A 165 10.22 -3.89 2.08
C ILE A 165 9.66 -5.12 1.35
N ARG A 166 10.56 -5.89 0.74
CA ARG A 166 10.26 -7.18 0.10
C ARG A 166 10.73 -8.27 1.05
N GLY A 167 9.79 -8.90 1.74
CA GLY A 167 10.02 -9.89 2.77
C GLY A 167 9.30 -9.59 4.08
N PRO A 168 9.31 -10.52 5.03
CA PRO A 168 8.49 -10.42 6.23
C PRO A 168 8.93 -9.28 7.16
N GLY A 169 7.93 -8.46 7.57
CA GLY A 169 8.07 -7.31 8.47
C GLY A 169 7.37 -7.46 9.80
N GLY A 170 6.88 -8.65 10.16
CA GLY A 170 5.97 -8.89 11.28
C GLY A 170 6.48 -8.40 12.63
N THR A 171 7.75 -8.59 12.96
CA THR A 171 8.34 -8.19 14.27
C THR A 171 8.14 -6.71 14.59
N ILE A 172 8.21 -5.84 13.61
CA ILE A 172 8.05 -4.38 13.78
C ILE A 172 6.61 -3.95 13.53
N TRP A 173 6.05 -4.35 12.39
CA TRP A 173 4.75 -3.88 11.93
C TRP A 173 3.58 -4.73 12.43
N GLY A 174 3.87 -5.99 12.80
CA GLY A 174 2.86 -6.94 13.29
C GLY A 174 2.18 -7.71 12.18
N PRO A 175 0.96 -8.21 12.45
CA PRO A 175 0.31 -9.16 11.57
C PRO A 175 0.07 -8.58 10.19
N ASN A 176 -0.03 -9.48 9.19
CA ASN A 176 -0.28 -9.17 7.80
C ASN A 176 0.92 -8.59 7.01
N ALA A 177 2.03 -8.25 7.69
CA ALA A 177 3.32 -7.94 7.07
C ALA A 177 4.08 -9.23 6.69
N VAL A 178 3.46 -10.09 5.87
CA VAL A 178 3.93 -11.45 5.59
C VAL A 178 4.94 -11.47 4.46
N ASN A 179 4.58 -11.00 3.27
CA ASN A 179 5.46 -10.98 2.11
C ASN A 179 6.14 -9.63 1.90
N GLY A 180 5.61 -8.58 2.49
CA GLY A 180 6.19 -7.26 2.40
C GLY A 180 5.42 -6.18 3.15
N VAL A 181 6.05 -5.00 3.18
CA VAL A 181 5.46 -3.77 3.71
C VAL A 181 5.66 -2.66 2.69
N ILE A 182 4.58 -1.96 2.38
CA ILE A 182 4.60 -0.73 1.57
C ILE A 182 4.26 0.43 2.50
N ASN A 183 5.22 1.35 2.70
CA ASN A 183 5.03 2.51 3.56
C ASN A 183 5.11 3.79 2.72
N ILE A 184 3.96 4.43 2.56
CA ILE A 184 3.81 5.70 1.84
C ILE A 184 4.01 6.82 2.86
N ILE A 185 5.01 7.67 2.62
CA ILE A 185 5.38 8.75 3.53
C ILE A 185 5.14 10.08 2.82
N THR A 186 4.30 10.92 3.43
CA THR A 186 4.01 12.25 2.89
C THR A 186 5.02 13.27 3.40
N LYS A 187 5.26 14.33 2.61
CA LYS A 187 6.14 15.46 2.99
C LYS A 187 5.68 16.10 4.28
N SER A 188 6.60 16.60 5.08
CA SER A 188 6.24 17.43 6.23
C SER A 188 5.58 18.74 5.79
N SER A 189 4.79 19.37 6.65
CA SER A 189 4.22 20.67 6.34
C SER A 189 5.30 21.75 6.19
N LYS A 190 6.46 21.57 6.83
CA LYS A 190 7.64 22.45 6.69
C LYS A 190 8.19 22.44 5.26
N ASP A 191 8.16 21.29 4.57
CA ASP A 191 8.71 21.11 3.23
C ASP A 191 7.70 21.46 2.12
N THR A 192 6.50 21.94 2.51
CA THR A 192 5.39 22.23 1.60
C THR A 192 4.85 23.65 1.77
N GLN A 193 5.72 24.59 2.11
CA GLN A 193 5.35 26.00 2.22
C GLN A 193 5.04 26.63 0.86
N GLY A 194 4.24 27.69 0.86
CA GLY A 194 3.75 28.33 -0.38
C GLY A 194 2.63 27.53 -1.04
N GLY A 195 2.33 27.88 -2.27
CA GLY A 195 1.24 27.27 -3.03
C GLY A 195 1.71 26.33 -4.13
N LEU A 196 0.90 25.34 -4.44
CA LEU A 196 1.03 24.45 -5.59
C LEU A 196 -0.34 24.24 -6.22
N VAL A 197 -0.40 24.36 -7.55
CA VAL A 197 -1.52 23.90 -8.35
C VAL A 197 -0.99 23.02 -9.46
N SER A 198 -1.58 21.84 -9.63
CA SER A 198 -1.26 20.94 -10.71
C SER A 198 -2.55 20.43 -11.34
N GLY A 199 -2.55 20.28 -12.66
CA GLY A 199 -3.71 19.74 -13.37
C GLY A 199 -3.33 19.25 -14.75
N GLY A 200 -4.13 18.31 -15.26
CA GLY A 200 -3.88 17.68 -16.54
C GLY A 200 -5.12 17.02 -17.13
N ALA A 201 -4.97 16.61 -18.39
CA ALA A 201 -6.00 15.88 -19.11
C ALA A 201 -5.39 14.98 -20.19
N GLY A 202 -6.12 13.93 -20.57
CA GLY A 202 -5.71 12.97 -21.57
C GLY A 202 -6.86 12.09 -22.05
N ASN A 203 -6.53 10.95 -22.64
CA ASN A 203 -7.54 10.01 -23.13
C ASN A 203 -8.10 9.08 -22.03
N VAL A 204 -7.24 8.53 -21.16
CA VAL A 204 -7.63 7.69 -20.00
C VAL A 204 -7.81 8.59 -18.77
N GLU A 205 -6.79 9.34 -18.41
CA GLU A 205 -6.87 10.42 -17.43
C GLU A 205 -7.65 11.59 -18.02
N GLN A 206 -9.00 11.53 -18.02
CA GLN A 206 -9.83 12.53 -18.70
C GLN A 206 -9.59 13.94 -18.17
N ALA A 207 -9.56 14.09 -16.83
CA ALA A 207 -9.18 15.31 -16.16
C ALA A 207 -8.77 15.02 -14.72
N PHE A 208 -7.73 15.69 -14.25
CA PHE A 208 -7.36 15.69 -12.84
C PHE A 208 -6.79 17.04 -12.43
N GLY A 209 -6.93 17.36 -11.15
CA GLY A 209 -6.38 18.58 -10.59
C GLY A 209 -6.14 18.47 -9.11
N GLU A 210 -5.11 19.12 -8.62
CA GLU A 210 -4.79 19.24 -7.21
C GLU A 210 -4.32 20.67 -6.89
N ALA A 211 -4.68 21.13 -5.70
CA ALA A 211 -4.21 22.39 -5.16
C ALA A 211 -3.76 22.19 -3.71
N ARG A 212 -2.66 22.85 -3.34
CA ARG A 212 -2.12 22.81 -1.99
C ARG A 212 -1.65 24.21 -1.60
N TYR A 213 -1.85 24.55 -0.33
CA TYR A 213 -1.25 25.71 0.29
C TYR A 213 -0.64 25.35 1.64
N GLY A 214 0.59 25.76 1.87
CA GLY A 214 1.31 25.59 3.12
C GLY A 214 1.76 26.93 3.69
N GLY A 215 1.74 27.05 5.01
CA GLY A 215 2.14 28.26 5.72
C GLY A 215 2.78 27.97 7.06
N ALA A 216 3.47 28.96 7.60
CA ALA A 216 4.02 28.96 8.95
C ALA A 216 3.28 30.00 9.81
N SER A 217 3.07 29.69 11.09
CA SER A 217 2.46 30.66 12.00
C SER A 217 3.47 31.73 12.39
N SER A 218 3.07 32.99 12.30
CA SER A 218 3.84 34.13 12.81
C SER A 218 3.76 34.29 14.34
N VAL A 219 2.77 33.67 14.99
CA VAL A 219 2.50 33.74 16.43
C VAL A 219 3.05 32.54 17.18
N ALA A 220 2.81 31.31 16.66
CA ALA A 220 3.31 30.10 17.24
C ALA A 220 4.65 29.71 16.59
N GLN A 221 5.74 29.93 17.31
CA GLN A 221 7.08 29.54 16.83
C GLN A 221 7.14 28.04 16.51
N ASN A 222 7.74 27.69 15.37
CA ASN A 222 7.92 26.30 14.90
C ASN A 222 6.60 25.55 14.60
N PHE A 223 5.53 26.26 14.27
CA PHE A 223 4.29 25.66 13.77
C PHE A 223 4.17 25.89 12.26
N THR A 224 4.01 24.80 11.52
CA THR A 224 3.76 24.81 10.07
C THR A 224 2.53 24.01 9.75
N TYR A 225 1.86 24.36 8.66
CA TYR A 225 0.68 23.63 8.19
C TYR A 225 0.64 23.55 6.67
N ARG A 226 -0.11 22.60 6.16
CA ARG A 226 -0.60 22.57 4.78
C ARG A 226 -2.03 22.09 4.73
N VAL A 227 -2.75 22.56 3.71
CA VAL A 227 -4.08 22.07 3.31
C VAL A 227 -4.04 21.73 1.83
N TYR A 228 -4.79 20.73 1.40
CA TYR A 228 -4.84 20.35 0.00
C TYR A 228 -6.24 19.86 -0.41
N GLY A 229 -6.50 19.90 -1.72
CA GLY A 229 -7.64 19.27 -2.36
C GLY A 229 -7.21 18.67 -3.69
N LYS A 230 -7.80 17.54 -4.05
CA LYS A 230 -7.58 16.80 -5.30
C LYS A 230 -8.92 16.33 -5.85
N GLY A 231 -9.07 16.36 -7.18
CA GLY A 231 -10.20 15.77 -7.88
C GLY A 231 -9.78 15.20 -9.22
N TYR A 232 -10.49 14.18 -9.69
CA TYR A 232 -10.17 13.50 -10.92
C TYR A 232 -11.39 12.81 -11.53
N THR A 233 -11.29 12.53 -12.83
CA THR A 233 -12.19 11.65 -13.58
C THR A 233 -11.39 10.85 -14.59
N ARG A 234 -11.65 9.54 -14.67
CA ARG A 234 -10.98 8.59 -15.54
C ARG A 234 -11.98 7.84 -16.41
N SER A 235 -11.59 7.58 -17.66
CA SER A 235 -12.38 6.77 -18.58
C SER A 235 -12.45 5.33 -18.11
N PRO A 236 -13.49 4.59 -18.50
CA PRO A 236 -13.44 3.14 -18.43
C PRO A 236 -12.34 2.60 -19.35
N GLU A 237 -11.79 1.45 -19.00
CA GLU A 237 -10.90 0.65 -19.84
C GLU A 237 -11.69 -0.13 -20.91
N PHE A 238 -11.01 -0.91 -21.76
CA PHE A 238 -11.63 -1.67 -22.81
C PHE A 238 -12.22 -3.00 -22.33
N HIS A 239 -13.52 -3.21 -22.55
CA HIS A 239 -14.25 -4.43 -22.25
C HIS A 239 -14.60 -5.16 -23.54
N PRO A 240 -14.02 -6.35 -23.86
CA PRO A 240 -14.29 -7.05 -25.12
C PRO A 240 -15.70 -7.64 -25.19
N ASP A 241 -16.26 -8.07 -24.06
CA ASP A 241 -17.46 -8.89 -23.97
C ASP A 241 -18.65 -8.16 -23.34
N GLY A 242 -18.54 -6.84 -23.04
CA GLY A 242 -19.58 -6.11 -22.33
C GLY A 242 -19.51 -4.58 -22.50
N PRO A 243 -20.36 -3.86 -21.78
CA PRO A 243 -20.32 -2.41 -21.73
C PRO A 243 -19.06 -1.94 -21.00
N ALA A 244 -18.53 -0.79 -21.39
CA ALA A 244 -17.50 -0.09 -20.63
C ALA A 244 -18.15 0.56 -19.41
N TYR A 245 -17.98 -0.03 -18.23
CA TYR A 245 -18.69 0.36 -17.00
C TYR A 245 -17.78 0.96 -15.92
N ASP A 246 -16.49 0.67 -15.94
CA ASP A 246 -15.52 0.89 -14.87
C ASP A 246 -14.93 2.31 -14.80
N SER A 247 -15.70 3.32 -15.26
CA SER A 247 -15.29 4.72 -15.08
C SER A 247 -15.12 5.07 -13.60
N TRP A 248 -14.11 5.89 -13.31
CA TRP A 248 -13.74 6.23 -11.94
C TRP A 248 -13.57 7.73 -11.74
N GLN A 249 -14.26 8.29 -10.75
CA GLN A 249 -14.18 9.70 -10.40
C GLN A 249 -14.21 9.91 -8.89
N GLY A 250 -13.57 10.98 -8.45
CA GLY A 250 -13.58 11.27 -7.02
C GLY A 250 -12.85 12.55 -6.65
N GLY A 251 -12.88 12.82 -5.35
CA GLY A 251 -12.16 13.91 -4.76
C GLY A 251 -11.75 13.61 -3.32
N GLN A 252 -10.68 14.26 -2.90
CA GLN A 252 -10.11 14.16 -1.56
C GLN A 252 -9.64 15.53 -1.12
N ALA A 253 -9.82 15.83 0.17
CA ALA A 253 -9.27 17.01 0.80
C ALA A 253 -8.66 16.66 2.15
N GLY A 254 -7.58 17.33 2.53
CA GLY A 254 -6.89 17.01 3.77
C GLY A 254 -5.98 18.14 4.25
N PHE A 255 -5.37 17.85 5.40
CA PHE A 255 -4.44 18.77 6.04
C PHE A 255 -3.33 18.03 6.77
N ARG A 256 -2.23 18.74 7.03
CA ARG A 256 -1.16 18.33 7.94
C ARG A 256 -0.63 19.54 8.70
N MET A 257 -0.42 19.36 10.00
CA MET A 257 0.15 20.32 10.91
C MET A 257 1.34 19.70 11.62
N ASP A 258 2.49 20.35 11.61
CA ASP A 258 3.68 19.91 12.34
C ASP A 258 4.14 21.05 13.25
N TRP A 259 4.43 20.74 14.51
CA TRP A 259 4.96 21.74 15.44
C TRP A 259 5.93 21.14 16.46
N ALA A 260 6.90 21.95 16.87
CA ALA A 260 7.83 21.58 17.92
C ALA A 260 7.44 22.30 19.22
N GLY A 261 7.10 21.52 20.24
CA GLY A 261 6.81 21.98 21.61
C GLY A 261 8.07 22.18 22.43
N GLY A 262 8.99 23.04 21.94
CA GLY A 262 10.32 23.23 22.53
C GLY A 262 11.37 22.33 21.90
N ALA A 263 12.50 22.09 22.62
CA ALA A 263 13.65 21.36 22.10
C ALA A 263 13.48 19.83 22.04
N ARG A 264 12.46 19.28 22.69
CA ARG A 264 12.32 17.84 22.92
C ARG A 264 11.09 17.21 22.30
N ASP A 265 10.01 17.96 22.17
CA ASP A 265 8.72 17.45 21.74
C ASP A 265 8.41 17.88 20.30
N ASN A 266 8.02 16.93 19.48
CA ASN A 266 7.50 17.14 18.13
C ASN A 266 6.11 16.52 18.03
N TYR A 267 5.21 17.23 17.40
CA TYR A 267 3.83 16.81 17.20
C TYR A 267 3.48 16.91 15.72
N THR A 268 2.72 15.94 15.25
CA THR A 268 2.09 15.95 13.94
C THR A 268 0.61 15.67 14.11
N LEU A 269 -0.24 16.45 13.47
CA LEU A 269 -1.67 16.20 13.31
C LEU A 269 -1.98 16.24 11.82
N SER A 270 -2.55 15.17 11.28
CA SER A 270 -2.97 15.10 9.88
C SER A 270 -4.29 14.38 9.74
N GLY A 271 -5.00 14.63 8.67
CA GLY A 271 -6.24 13.96 8.35
C GLY A 271 -6.72 14.32 6.97
N ASP A 272 -7.57 13.46 6.42
CA ASP A 272 -8.22 13.67 5.13
C ASP A 272 -9.61 13.06 5.11
N GLY A 273 -10.40 13.51 4.14
CA GLY A 273 -11.69 12.93 3.79
C GLY A 273 -11.82 12.81 2.29
N TYR A 274 -12.46 11.75 1.83
CA TYR A 274 -12.67 11.47 0.41
C TYR A 274 -14.12 11.07 0.12
N TYR A 275 -14.53 11.34 -1.12
CA TYR A 275 -15.71 10.80 -1.74
C TYR A 275 -15.39 10.41 -3.17
N GLN A 276 -15.78 9.19 -3.55
CA GLN A 276 -15.49 8.62 -4.86
C GLN A 276 -16.70 7.80 -5.35
N SER A 277 -16.77 7.63 -6.67
CA SER A 277 -17.66 6.71 -7.32
C SER A 277 -16.93 6.00 -8.43
N PHE A 278 -17.01 4.69 -8.44
CA PHE A 278 -16.44 3.87 -9.50
C PHE A 278 -17.51 2.93 -10.06
N GLY A 279 -17.34 2.58 -11.32
CA GLY A 279 -18.20 1.59 -11.95
C GLY A 279 -17.69 0.18 -11.71
N GLU A 280 -18.56 -0.72 -11.32
CA GLU A 280 -18.20 -2.11 -11.10
C GLU A 280 -19.17 -3.08 -11.75
N SER A 281 -18.74 -4.32 -11.91
CA SER A 281 -19.57 -5.47 -12.21
C SER A 281 -19.76 -6.31 -10.95
N ALA A 282 -20.94 -6.87 -10.76
CA ALA A 282 -21.21 -7.82 -9.70
C ALA A 282 -21.95 -9.04 -10.22
N GLY A 283 -21.56 -10.22 -9.72
CA GLY A 283 -22.18 -11.49 -10.02
C GLY A 283 -23.07 -11.97 -8.87
N THR A 284 -24.20 -12.57 -9.19
CA THR A 284 -25.04 -13.29 -8.23
C THR A 284 -25.67 -14.52 -8.86
N SER A 285 -26.06 -15.46 -8.03
CA SER A 285 -26.82 -16.65 -8.44
C SER A 285 -28.22 -16.60 -7.85
N SER A 286 -29.23 -16.91 -8.66
CA SER A 286 -30.63 -17.05 -8.21
C SER A 286 -31.01 -18.53 -8.12
N TYR A 287 -31.78 -18.87 -7.11
CA TYR A 287 -32.36 -20.19 -7.01
C TYR A 287 -33.62 -20.31 -7.89
N ASN A 288 -34.36 -19.22 -8.09
CA ASN A 288 -35.62 -19.26 -8.85
C ASN A 288 -35.84 -18.00 -9.72
N PRO A 289 -35.69 -18.08 -11.06
CA PRO A 289 -35.20 -19.24 -11.80
C PRO A 289 -33.69 -19.46 -11.53
N PRO A 290 -33.23 -20.72 -11.60
CA PRO A 290 -31.81 -21.01 -11.39
C PRO A 290 -30.97 -20.44 -12.53
N ALA A 291 -30.20 -19.39 -12.23
CA ALA A 291 -29.35 -18.71 -13.20
C ALA A 291 -28.25 -17.88 -12.51
N ASN A 292 -27.14 -17.67 -13.21
CA ASN A 292 -26.14 -16.67 -12.86
C ASN A 292 -26.46 -15.35 -13.58
N TYR A 293 -26.34 -14.27 -12.86
CA TYR A 293 -26.56 -12.92 -13.37
C TYR A 293 -25.32 -12.07 -13.12
N THR A 294 -24.92 -11.30 -14.12
CA THR A 294 -23.93 -10.22 -13.99
C THR A 294 -24.65 -8.90 -14.22
N PHE A 295 -24.46 -7.93 -13.38
CA PHE A 295 -25.00 -6.59 -13.50
C PHE A 295 -23.91 -5.55 -13.26
N PHE A 296 -24.17 -4.34 -13.76
CA PHE A 296 -23.21 -3.25 -13.78
C PHE A 296 -23.84 -2.03 -13.12
N GLY A 297 -23.05 -1.27 -12.39
CA GLY A 297 -23.53 -0.06 -11.73
C GLY A 297 -22.40 0.79 -11.14
N GLN A 298 -22.79 1.82 -10.42
CA GLN A 298 -21.86 2.72 -9.74
C GLN A 298 -21.85 2.41 -8.24
N ALA A 299 -20.67 2.26 -7.67
CA ALA A 299 -20.45 2.06 -6.24
C ALA A 299 -19.92 3.36 -5.61
N PRO A 300 -20.67 4.01 -4.72
CA PRO A 300 -20.19 5.15 -3.97
C PRO A 300 -19.36 4.72 -2.78
N LEU A 301 -18.21 5.38 -2.60
CA LEU A 301 -17.27 5.18 -1.49
C LEU A 301 -17.00 6.51 -0.80
N SER A 302 -16.93 6.50 0.52
CA SER A 302 -16.52 7.65 1.30
C SER A 302 -15.75 7.23 2.54
N GLY A 303 -14.98 8.15 3.07
CA GLY A 303 -14.24 7.91 4.30
C GLY A 303 -13.40 9.09 4.72
N GLY A 304 -12.71 8.90 5.81
CA GLY A 304 -11.78 9.91 6.31
C GLY A 304 -11.03 9.42 7.53
N ASN A 305 -9.94 10.10 7.83
CA ASN A 305 -9.09 9.74 8.95
C ASN A 305 -8.55 10.97 9.69
N LEU A 306 -8.11 10.72 10.90
CA LEU A 306 -7.38 11.67 11.72
C LEU A 306 -6.23 10.94 12.40
N LEU A 307 -5.00 11.40 12.22
CA LEU A 307 -3.78 10.84 12.79
C LEU A 307 -3.08 11.88 13.65
N PHE A 308 -2.70 11.49 14.85
CA PHE A 308 -1.87 12.28 15.76
C PHE A 308 -0.61 11.49 16.11
N ARG A 309 0.56 12.15 16.02
CA ARG A 309 1.86 11.64 16.44
C ARG A 309 2.50 12.58 17.43
N TRP A 310 3.00 12.03 18.51
CA TRP A 310 3.85 12.71 19.46
C TRP A 310 5.18 11.99 19.60
N ARG A 311 6.27 12.71 19.39
CA ARG A 311 7.64 12.20 19.60
C ARG A 311 8.38 13.09 20.60
N ARG A 312 8.95 12.45 21.62
CA ARG A 312 9.73 13.11 22.66
C ARG A 312 11.16 12.57 22.73
N LYS A 313 12.14 13.45 22.49
CA LYS A 313 13.55 13.16 22.71
C LYS A 313 13.86 13.22 24.18
N LEU A 314 14.32 12.11 24.78
CA LEU A 314 14.71 11.98 26.17
C LEU A 314 16.23 12.03 26.37
N GLY A 315 17.00 11.85 25.31
CA GLY A 315 18.46 11.86 25.30
C GLY A 315 19.01 11.53 23.92
N ASP A 316 20.30 11.31 23.82
CA ASP A 316 20.92 10.76 22.60
C ASP A 316 20.45 9.32 22.42
N LYS A 317 19.90 8.99 21.24
CA LYS A 317 19.29 7.68 20.93
C LYS A 317 18.24 7.21 21.95
N LYS A 318 17.62 8.14 22.68
CA LYS A 318 16.60 7.84 23.67
C LYS A 318 15.36 8.68 23.39
N ASP A 319 14.29 8.04 22.98
CA ASP A 319 13.05 8.70 22.60
C ASP A 319 11.80 7.85 22.88
N LEU A 320 10.69 8.53 23.03
CA LEU A 320 9.34 7.97 23.10
C LEU A 320 8.55 8.51 21.94
N GLN A 321 7.85 7.62 21.23
CA GLN A 321 6.88 7.98 20.20
C GLN A 321 5.54 7.36 20.52
N VAL A 322 4.47 8.12 20.32
CA VAL A 322 3.09 7.65 20.43
C VAL A 322 2.34 8.10 19.16
N ASP A 323 1.83 7.12 18.43
CA ASP A 323 0.99 7.31 17.26
C ASP A 323 -0.44 6.85 17.61
N THR A 324 -1.43 7.66 17.26
CA THR A 324 -2.83 7.27 17.36
C THR A 324 -3.58 7.75 16.14
N TYR A 325 -4.52 6.94 15.66
CA TYR A 325 -5.41 7.36 14.58
C TYR A 325 -6.82 6.81 14.75
N TYR A 326 -7.75 7.54 14.15
CA TYR A 326 -9.10 7.09 13.87
C TYR A 326 -9.32 7.11 12.36
N ASP A 327 -9.93 6.06 11.84
CA ASP A 327 -10.23 5.88 10.41
C ASP A 327 -11.69 5.41 10.26
N GLN A 328 -12.41 6.01 9.35
CA GLN A 328 -13.79 5.62 9.00
C GLN A 328 -13.88 5.42 7.50
N THR A 329 -14.42 4.26 7.10
CA THR A 329 -14.70 3.92 5.71
C THR A 329 -16.17 3.53 5.55
N SER A 330 -16.75 3.89 4.41
CA SER A 330 -18.10 3.49 4.02
C SER A 330 -18.07 3.10 2.54
N ARG A 331 -18.42 1.86 2.27
CA ARG A 331 -18.44 1.23 0.94
C ARG A 331 -19.85 0.74 0.67
N HIS A 332 -20.39 1.07 -0.50
CA HIS A 332 -21.66 0.56 -0.97
C HIS A 332 -21.45 -0.03 -2.36
N GLU A 333 -20.87 -1.25 -2.37
CA GLU A 333 -20.66 -2.03 -3.59
C GLU A 333 -21.98 -2.69 -4.03
N LEU A 334 -22.06 -3.15 -5.28
CA LEU A 334 -23.30 -3.71 -5.84
C LEU A 334 -23.69 -5.04 -5.18
N ASN A 335 -22.75 -5.72 -4.54
CA ASN A 335 -22.96 -7.03 -3.91
C ASN A 335 -23.04 -6.98 -2.38
N PHE A 336 -22.39 -6.02 -1.72
CA PHE A 336 -22.45 -5.82 -0.27
C PHE A 336 -22.14 -4.37 0.12
N GLY A 337 -22.50 -3.98 1.35
CA GLY A 337 -22.04 -2.75 1.98
C GLY A 337 -21.10 -3.04 3.15
N ASP A 338 -20.18 -2.11 3.46
CA ASP A 338 -19.33 -2.15 4.67
C ASP A 338 -19.16 -0.74 5.23
N VAL A 339 -19.52 -0.56 6.48
CA VAL A 339 -19.22 0.67 7.25
C VAL A 339 -18.33 0.31 8.40
N ARG A 340 -17.10 0.83 8.38
CA ARG A 340 -16.06 0.43 9.32
C ARG A 340 -15.44 1.62 10.04
N ASN A 341 -15.25 1.46 11.34
CA ASN A 341 -14.61 2.43 12.22
C ASN A 341 -13.40 1.78 12.88
N THR A 342 -12.21 2.34 12.69
CA THR A 342 -10.96 1.79 13.20
C THR A 342 -10.27 2.79 14.11
N PHE A 343 -9.83 2.33 15.27
CA PHE A 343 -9.03 3.09 16.23
C PHE A 343 -7.72 2.36 16.50
N ASN A 344 -6.62 3.09 16.52
CA ASN A 344 -5.30 2.54 16.83
C ASN A 344 -4.53 3.45 17.79
N VAL A 345 -3.75 2.81 18.66
CA VAL A 345 -2.71 3.45 19.48
C VAL A 345 -1.48 2.55 19.43
N ASP A 346 -0.34 3.13 19.10
CA ASP A 346 0.98 2.47 19.12
C ASP A 346 1.96 3.36 19.89
N ALA A 347 2.58 2.81 20.92
CA ALA A 347 3.58 3.49 21.74
C ALA A 347 4.91 2.75 21.64
N GLN A 348 5.98 3.47 21.33
CA GLN A 348 7.33 2.93 21.16
C GLN A 348 8.31 3.70 22.04
N TYR A 349 9.18 2.97 22.71
CA TYR A 349 10.27 3.51 23.53
C TYR A 349 11.60 2.91 23.11
N ARG A 350 12.57 3.77 22.79
CA ARG A 350 13.93 3.42 22.41
C ARG A 350 14.92 3.96 23.42
N PHE A 351 15.91 3.15 23.76
CA PHE A 351 16.99 3.56 24.66
C PHE A 351 18.28 2.77 24.39
N PRO A 352 19.47 3.40 24.52
CA PRO A 352 20.74 2.76 24.35
C PRO A 352 21.20 2.05 25.64
N LEU A 353 21.88 0.93 25.46
CA LEU A 353 22.73 0.27 26.46
C LEU A 353 24.17 0.16 25.90
N PRO A 354 25.19 -0.20 26.69
CA PRO A 354 26.54 -0.42 26.17
C PRO A 354 26.54 -1.46 25.04
N HIS A 355 26.92 -1.05 23.83
CA HIS A 355 26.94 -1.86 22.61
C HIS A 355 25.57 -2.38 22.13
N GLN A 356 24.47 -1.88 22.67
CA GLN A 356 23.12 -2.32 22.35
C GLN A 356 22.18 -1.11 22.21
N GLU A 357 21.14 -1.29 21.38
CA GLU A 357 20.02 -0.36 21.28
C GLU A 357 18.72 -1.15 21.39
N ILE A 358 17.96 -0.88 22.47
CA ILE A 358 16.70 -1.57 22.75
C ILE A 358 15.56 -0.72 22.24
N THR A 359 14.68 -1.36 21.47
CA THR A 359 13.38 -0.79 21.08
C THR A 359 12.26 -1.68 21.56
N THR A 360 11.30 -1.12 22.27
CA THR A 360 10.13 -1.84 22.77
C THR A 360 8.86 -1.03 22.55
N GLY A 361 7.73 -1.68 22.48
CA GLY A 361 6.47 -0.96 22.28
C GLY A 361 5.24 -1.79 22.61
N LEU A 362 4.12 -1.08 22.72
CA LEU A 362 2.79 -1.60 22.97
C LEU A 362 1.84 -1.04 21.93
N GLY A 363 0.90 -1.86 21.47
CA GLY A 363 -0.10 -1.45 20.47
C GLY A 363 -1.49 -1.99 20.80
N LEU A 364 -2.49 -1.18 20.45
CA LEU A 364 -3.90 -1.54 20.42
C LEU A 364 -4.48 -1.15 19.06
N TYR A 365 -5.08 -2.11 18.39
CA TYR A 365 -5.87 -1.90 17.18
C TYR A 365 -7.27 -2.43 17.43
N ALA A 366 -8.28 -1.63 17.13
CA ALA A 366 -9.69 -2.02 17.25
C ALA A 366 -10.45 -1.54 16.02
N SER A 367 -11.10 -2.46 15.31
CA SER A 367 -11.90 -2.18 14.12
C SER A 367 -13.31 -2.72 14.30
N HIS A 368 -14.30 -1.85 14.16
CA HIS A 368 -15.72 -2.17 14.28
C HIS A 368 -16.37 -2.01 12.90
N GLY A 369 -16.79 -3.13 12.31
CA GLY A 369 -17.43 -3.24 11.01
C GLY A 369 -18.92 -3.58 11.12
N HIS A 370 -19.69 -3.10 10.15
CA HIS A 370 -21.05 -3.50 9.90
C HIS A 370 -21.19 -3.77 8.40
N GLU A 371 -21.41 -5.05 8.07
CA GLU A 371 -21.57 -5.55 6.72
C GLU A 371 -23.06 -5.58 6.35
N GLU A 372 -23.42 -4.82 5.33
CA GLU A 372 -24.80 -4.72 4.85
C GLU A 372 -25.01 -5.68 3.70
N GLN A 373 -26.02 -6.54 3.81
CA GLN A 373 -26.43 -7.43 2.73
C GLN A 373 -27.17 -6.64 1.63
N VAL A 374 -26.66 -6.71 0.41
CA VAL A 374 -27.27 -6.10 -0.77
C VAL A 374 -27.90 -7.16 -1.65
N LEU A 375 -27.23 -8.29 -1.87
CA LEU A 375 -27.70 -9.38 -2.73
C LEU A 375 -28.14 -10.60 -1.94
N THR A 376 -29.17 -11.27 -2.44
CA THR A 376 -29.58 -12.57 -1.93
C THR A 376 -28.51 -13.61 -2.22
N GLY A 377 -28.17 -14.43 -1.21
CA GLY A 377 -27.19 -15.51 -1.34
C GLY A 377 -25.75 -15.11 -1.05
N LEU A 378 -25.50 -13.83 -0.70
CA LEU A 378 -24.25 -13.35 -0.13
C LEU A 378 -24.57 -12.66 1.20
N GLU A 379 -24.02 -13.13 2.30
CA GLU A 379 -24.27 -12.58 3.64
C GLU A 379 -23.09 -12.79 4.57
N PHE A 380 -23.02 -11.95 5.61
CA PHE A 380 -22.08 -12.08 6.71
C PHE A 380 -22.87 -12.39 8.00
N ILE A 381 -22.46 -13.41 8.74
CA ILE A 381 -23.09 -13.80 10.01
C ILE A 381 -22.05 -14.02 11.09
N PRO A 382 -21.94 -13.11 12.07
CA PRO A 382 -22.76 -11.91 12.27
C PRO A 382 -22.43 -10.80 11.26
N ASP A 383 -23.38 -9.92 11.00
CA ASP A 383 -23.26 -8.70 10.17
C ASP A 383 -22.55 -7.54 10.88
N VAL A 384 -22.29 -7.66 12.18
CA VAL A 384 -21.57 -6.67 12.98
C VAL A 384 -20.44 -7.36 13.75
N ARG A 385 -19.23 -6.85 13.57
CA ARG A 385 -18.05 -7.39 14.25
C ARG A 385 -17.13 -6.30 14.79
N THR A 386 -16.43 -6.65 15.87
CA THR A 386 -15.33 -5.83 16.39
C THR A 386 -14.10 -6.70 16.51
N ASP A 387 -13.09 -6.42 15.71
CA ASP A 387 -11.79 -7.05 15.77
C ASP A 387 -10.84 -6.25 16.65
N GLN A 388 -10.16 -6.93 17.55
CA GLN A 388 -9.21 -6.31 18.48
C GLN A 388 -7.88 -7.06 18.42
N ILE A 389 -6.79 -6.28 18.32
CA ILE A 389 -5.42 -6.80 18.33
C ILE A 389 -4.64 -6.04 19.40
N TYR A 390 -4.19 -6.75 20.39
CA TYR A 390 -3.25 -6.27 21.40
C TYR A 390 -1.86 -6.75 21.02
N SER A 391 -0.87 -5.87 21.09
CA SER A 391 0.49 -6.22 20.74
C SER A 391 1.52 -5.65 21.69
N ALA A 392 2.61 -6.40 21.87
CA ALA A 392 3.83 -5.92 22.51
C ALA A 392 5.02 -6.38 21.66
N PHE A 393 6.07 -5.59 21.55
CA PHE A 393 7.28 -6.02 20.91
C PHE A 393 8.52 -5.61 21.68
N LEU A 394 9.59 -6.38 21.48
CA LEU A 394 10.93 -6.12 21.97
C LEU A 394 11.94 -6.44 20.87
N GLN A 395 12.85 -5.52 20.63
CA GLN A 395 13.96 -5.69 19.70
C GLN A 395 15.24 -5.18 20.32
N ASP A 396 16.33 -5.91 20.15
CA ASP A 396 17.68 -5.55 20.56
C ASP A 396 18.60 -5.54 19.34
N GLU A 397 19.25 -4.41 19.09
CA GLU A 397 20.32 -4.29 18.11
C GLU A 397 21.67 -4.27 18.83
N ILE A 398 22.48 -5.30 18.61
CA ILE A 398 23.74 -5.56 19.27
C ILE A 398 24.90 -5.25 18.32
N ALA A 399 25.74 -4.28 18.62
CA ALA A 399 26.98 -4.01 17.89
C ALA A 399 28.04 -5.04 18.30
N LEU A 400 28.15 -6.15 17.55
CA LEU A 400 29.16 -7.20 17.79
C LEU A 400 30.56 -6.69 17.46
N VAL A 401 30.72 -5.92 16.39
CA VAL A 401 31.90 -5.16 16.04
C VAL A 401 31.44 -3.76 15.66
N PRO A 402 31.82 -2.73 16.43
CA PRO A 402 31.37 -1.36 16.18
C PRO A 402 31.56 -0.96 14.72
N ASP A 403 30.50 -0.37 14.11
CA ASP A 403 30.40 0.08 12.72
C ASP A 403 30.63 -0.99 11.64
N ARG A 404 30.79 -2.28 11.98
CA ARG A 404 31.06 -3.33 11.01
C ARG A 404 30.14 -4.52 11.07
N LEU A 405 29.77 -4.96 12.26
CA LEU A 405 28.95 -6.16 12.42
C LEU A 405 27.91 -5.93 13.50
N SER A 406 26.63 -5.96 13.14
CA SER A 406 25.52 -5.91 14.08
C SER A 406 24.61 -7.13 13.95
N LEU A 407 24.01 -7.51 15.07
CA LEU A 407 22.99 -8.54 15.19
C LEU A 407 21.74 -7.88 15.75
N THR A 408 20.64 -7.96 15.03
CA THR A 408 19.33 -7.54 15.53
C THR A 408 18.49 -8.76 15.83
N ALA A 409 17.95 -8.86 17.04
CA ALA A 409 17.04 -9.93 17.44
C ALA A 409 15.80 -9.34 18.11
N GLY A 410 14.64 -9.87 17.82
CA GLY A 410 13.39 -9.37 18.40
C GLY A 410 12.21 -10.28 18.17
N SER A 411 11.11 -9.96 18.84
CA SER A 411 9.83 -10.63 18.60
C SER A 411 8.67 -9.70 18.89
N LYS A 412 7.58 -9.85 18.13
CA LYS A 412 6.28 -9.29 18.46
C LYS A 412 5.37 -10.37 19.00
N PHE A 413 4.64 -10.01 20.03
CA PHE A 413 3.64 -10.83 20.72
C PHE A 413 2.28 -10.22 20.39
N LEU A 414 1.39 -11.03 19.86
CA LEU A 414 0.07 -10.60 19.42
C LEU A 414 -1.01 -11.43 20.10
N LYS A 415 -2.08 -10.78 20.52
CA LYS A 415 -3.31 -11.43 20.97
C LYS A 415 -4.50 -10.76 20.31
N THR A 416 -5.29 -11.54 19.57
CA THR A 416 -6.55 -11.08 19.01
C THR A 416 -7.71 -11.61 19.86
N ASN A 417 -8.91 -11.07 19.66
CA ASN A 417 -10.12 -11.59 20.29
C ASN A 417 -10.67 -12.86 19.63
N TYR A 418 -10.03 -13.34 18.54
CA TYR A 418 -10.48 -14.51 17.77
C TYR A 418 -9.39 -15.56 17.50
N THR A 419 -8.11 -15.27 17.77
CA THR A 419 -7.02 -16.25 17.75
C THR A 419 -6.31 -16.25 19.09
N GLY A 420 -5.56 -17.30 19.39
CA GLY A 420 -4.69 -17.36 20.57
C GLY A 420 -3.50 -16.39 20.49
N LEU A 421 -2.50 -16.63 21.34
CA LEU A 421 -1.24 -15.90 21.33
C LEU A 421 -0.45 -16.25 20.05
N LEU A 422 -0.02 -15.23 19.30
CA LEU A 422 0.81 -15.34 18.12
C LEU A 422 2.17 -14.69 18.36
N LEU A 423 3.22 -15.24 17.77
CA LEU A 423 4.60 -14.79 17.91
C LEU A 423 5.22 -14.53 16.54
N GLU A 424 5.95 -13.42 16.40
CA GLU A 424 6.66 -13.03 15.18
C GLU A 424 8.13 -12.73 15.48
N PRO A 425 8.96 -13.77 15.75
CA PRO A 425 10.39 -13.60 16.00
C PRO A 425 11.16 -13.26 14.72
N SER A 426 12.24 -12.49 14.85
CA SER A 426 13.23 -12.27 13.80
C SER A 426 14.64 -12.19 14.36
N VAL A 427 15.60 -12.59 13.52
CA VAL A 427 17.02 -12.43 13.75
C VAL A 427 17.66 -11.95 12.45
N ARG A 428 18.45 -10.88 12.52
CA ARG A 428 19.07 -10.25 11.36
C ARG A 428 20.56 -10.00 11.64
N LEU A 429 21.40 -10.31 10.68
CA LEU A 429 22.84 -10.05 10.74
C LEU A 429 23.21 -9.05 9.65
N LEU A 430 23.94 -8.01 10.02
CA LEU A 430 24.42 -6.99 9.11
C LEU A 430 25.95 -6.93 9.20
N TYR A 431 26.62 -7.05 8.05
CA TYR A 431 28.07 -6.88 7.94
C TYR A 431 28.41 -5.77 6.93
N THR A 432 29.06 -4.70 7.39
CA THR A 432 29.47 -3.54 6.60
C THR A 432 31.00 -3.43 6.59
N PRO A 433 31.70 -4.20 5.71
CA PRO A 433 33.16 -4.15 5.64
C PRO A 433 33.71 -2.78 5.22
N SER A 434 32.89 -1.96 4.56
CA SER A 434 33.19 -0.57 4.20
C SER A 434 31.92 0.24 4.09
N SER A 435 32.04 1.58 4.06
CA SER A 435 30.89 2.49 3.85
C SER A 435 30.17 2.34 2.48
N LYS A 436 30.71 1.53 1.57
CA LYS A 436 30.20 1.31 0.20
C LYS A 436 29.85 -0.14 -0.06
N GLN A 437 29.82 -0.98 0.97
CA GLN A 437 29.54 -2.41 0.84
C GLN A 437 28.81 -2.93 2.06
N THR A 438 27.75 -3.69 1.82
CA THR A 438 26.90 -4.30 2.85
C THR A 438 26.55 -5.71 2.47
N LEU A 439 26.66 -6.64 3.42
CA LEU A 439 26.10 -7.99 3.36
C LEU A 439 25.12 -8.15 4.53
N TRP A 440 24.02 -8.81 4.30
CA TRP A 440 23.06 -9.10 5.36
C TRP A 440 22.39 -10.45 5.17
N ALA A 441 21.93 -11.01 6.27
CA ALA A 441 21.09 -12.20 6.29
C ALA A 441 20.00 -12.05 7.35
N ALA A 442 18.83 -12.63 7.12
CA ALA A 442 17.68 -12.54 8.02
C ALA A 442 16.91 -13.86 8.07
N PHE A 443 16.42 -14.18 9.27
CA PHE A 443 15.33 -15.11 9.50
C PHE A 443 14.19 -14.35 10.15
N THR A 444 12.96 -14.51 9.63
CA THR A 444 11.79 -13.83 10.18
C THR A 444 10.59 -14.77 10.09
N GLN A 445 9.84 -14.86 11.19
CA GLN A 445 8.51 -15.47 11.19
C GLN A 445 7.46 -14.36 11.16
N ALA A 446 6.46 -14.49 10.28
CA ALA A 446 5.33 -13.57 10.19
C ALA A 446 4.01 -14.33 10.16
N VAL A 447 2.94 -13.67 10.58
CA VAL A 447 1.60 -14.24 10.61
C VAL A 447 0.60 -13.34 9.90
N ARG A 448 -0.40 -13.95 9.24
CA ARG A 448 -1.59 -13.28 8.77
C ARG A 448 -2.76 -13.66 9.66
N THR A 449 -3.47 -12.68 10.18
CA THR A 449 -4.68 -12.91 10.96
C THR A 449 -5.87 -13.21 10.06
N PRO A 450 -6.83 -14.04 10.48
CA PRO A 450 -8.08 -14.29 9.76
C PRO A 450 -8.84 -12.99 9.46
N ALA A 451 -9.44 -12.93 8.28
CA ALA A 451 -10.34 -11.86 7.86
C ALA A 451 -11.81 -12.21 8.16
N ASP A 452 -12.70 -11.21 8.14
CA ASP A 452 -14.13 -11.43 8.36
C ASP A 452 -14.72 -12.31 7.25
N VAL A 453 -14.29 -12.12 5.99
CA VAL A 453 -14.70 -12.96 4.85
C VAL A 453 -14.36 -14.44 5.02
N GLU A 454 -13.34 -14.79 5.78
CA GLU A 454 -12.96 -16.18 6.02
C GLU A 454 -13.76 -16.82 7.17
N ARG A 455 -14.27 -15.99 8.08
CA ARG A 455 -14.89 -16.44 9.33
C ARG A 455 -16.41 -16.34 9.35
N ASP A 456 -16.99 -15.39 8.61
CA ASP A 456 -18.39 -15.01 8.75
C ASP A 456 -19.15 -14.98 7.42
N PHE A 457 -18.49 -15.22 6.29
CA PHE A 457 -19.03 -15.10 4.96
C PHE A 457 -19.81 -16.33 4.53
N TYR A 458 -20.99 -16.12 3.92
CA TYR A 458 -21.81 -17.12 3.27
C TYR A 458 -22.05 -16.71 1.82
N LEU A 459 -21.81 -17.64 0.89
CA LEU A 459 -22.06 -17.43 -0.53
C LEU A 459 -22.58 -18.70 -1.17
N ALA A 460 -23.73 -18.61 -1.84
CA ALA A 460 -24.24 -19.67 -2.70
C ALA A 460 -24.07 -19.29 -4.18
N SER A 461 -23.47 -20.18 -4.96
CA SER A 461 -23.23 -19.97 -6.39
C SER A 461 -23.72 -21.15 -7.20
N LEU A 462 -24.45 -20.88 -8.30
CA LEU A 462 -24.89 -21.90 -9.26
C LEU A 462 -23.68 -22.35 -10.08
N VAL A 463 -23.29 -23.61 -9.92
CA VAL A 463 -22.18 -24.25 -10.65
C VAL A 463 -22.65 -24.74 -12.03
N GLY A 464 -23.91 -25.20 -12.12
CA GLY A 464 -24.48 -25.74 -13.35
C GLY A 464 -25.73 -26.58 -13.11
N PHE A 465 -25.93 -27.60 -13.95
CA PHE A 465 -27.07 -28.53 -13.85
C PHE A 465 -26.53 -29.98 -13.94
N VAL A 466 -27.07 -30.85 -13.10
CA VAL A 466 -26.79 -32.31 -13.09
C VAL A 466 -28.12 -33.02 -13.15
N ASP A 467 -28.34 -33.87 -14.16
CA ASP A 467 -29.59 -34.62 -14.41
C ASP A 467 -30.84 -33.72 -14.38
N GLY A 468 -30.72 -32.49 -14.86
CA GLY A 468 -31.80 -31.51 -14.91
C GLY A 468 -32.07 -30.76 -13.59
N LEU A 469 -31.42 -31.10 -12.51
CA LEU A 469 -31.46 -30.37 -11.25
C LEU A 469 -30.39 -29.27 -11.23
N PRO A 470 -30.72 -28.07 -10.72
CA PRO A 470 -29.68 -27.05 -10.47
C PRO A 470 -28.64 -27.56 -9.46
N PHE A 471 -27.40 -27.23 -9.69
CA PHE A 471 -26.30 -27.63 -8.82
C PHE A 471 -25.59 -26.37 -8.28
N PHE A 472 -25.66 -26.17 -6.96
CA PHE A 472 -25.06 -25.05 -6.26
C PHE A 472 -23.86 -25.51 -5.43
N ALA A 473 -22.85 -24.68 -5.34
CA ALA A 473 -21.83 -24.71 -4.28
C ALA A 473 -22.18 -23.63 -3.25
N ARG A 474 -22.14 -23.97 -1.97
CA ARG A 474 -22.36 -23.02 -0.87
C ARG A 474 -21.17 -22.98 0.06
N PHE A 475 -20.49 -21.83 0.07
CA PHE A 475 -19.46 -21.53 1.05
C PHE A 475 -20.11 -21.08 2.35
N ASN A 476 -19.69 -21.70 3.45
CA ASN A 476 -20.13 -21.42 4.81
C ASN A 476 -19.00 -20.76 5.61
N ALA A 477 -19.38 -19.97 6.59
CA ALA A 477 -18.44 -19.36 7.53
C ALA A 477 -17.63 -20.40 8.30
N ASN A 478 -16.33 -20.17 8.46
CA ASN A 478 -15.45 -21.02 9.27
C ASN A 478 -14.86 -20.23 10.45
N ARG A 479 -15.55 -20.25 11.60
CA ARG A 479 -15.08 -19.57 12.83
C ARG A 479 -13.81 -20.17 13.43
N ASN A 480 -13.38 -21.35 12.97
CA ASN A 480 -12.15 -22.01 13.38
C ASN A 480 -10.97 -21.71 12.44
N PHE A 481 -11.15 -20.85 11.46
CA PHE A 481 -10.09 -20.45 10.54
C PHE A 481 -8.88 -19.92 11.31
N GLN A 482 -7.70 -20.49 11.00
CA GLN A 482 -6.46 -20.22 11.74
C GLN A 482 -5.61 -19.15 11.02
N SER A 483 -4.71 -18.53 11.78
CA SER A 483 -3.70 -17.65 11.21
C SER A 483 -2.76 -18.39 10.28
N GLU A 484 -2.52 -17.83 9.10
CA GLU A 484 -1.48 -18.31 8.18
C GLU A 484 -0.10 -17.92 8.72
N ARG A 485 0.91 -18.71 8.42
CA ARG A 485 2.27 -18.53 8.95
C ARG A 485 3.30 -18.62 7.84
N LEU A 486 4.28 -17.72 7.90
CA LEU A 486 5.47 -17.71 7.06
C LEU A 486 6.71 -17.86 7.94
N ASN A 487 7.65 -18.74 7.48
CA ASN A 487 9.06 -18.71 7.88
C ASN A 487 9.87 -18.25 6.67
N GLY A 488 10.48 -17.06 6.76
CA GLY A 488 11.27 -16.44 5.70
C GLY A 488 12.75 -16.45 6.01
N TYR A 489 13.55 -16.82 5.02
CA TYR A 489 15.02 -16.80 5.03
C TYR A 489 15.48 -15.90 3.90
N GLU A 490 16.32 -14.91 4.20
CA GLU A 490 16.75 -13.91 3.25
C GLU A 490 18.25 -13.65 3.37
N ALA A 491 18.87 -13.28 2.27
CA ALA A 491 20.23 -12.77 2.25
C ALA A 491 20.39 -11.73 1.14
N GLY A 492 21.27 -10.75 1.34
CA GLY A 492 21.49 -9.72 0.34
C GLY A 492 22.88 -9.10 0.38
N TYR A 493 23.17 -8.42 -0.71
CA TYR A 493 24.43 -7.77 -0.96
C TYR A 493 24.23 -6.44 -1.67
N ARG A 494 24.77 -5.35 -1.11
CA ARG A 494 24.77 -4.00 -1.69
C ARG A 494 26.18 -3.50 -1.89
N ARG A 495 26.41 -2.84 -3.02
CA ARG A 495 27.72 -2.25 -3.30
C ARG A 495 27.62 -1.03 -4.22
N LEU A 496 28.40 0.00 -3.90
CA LEU A 496 28.69 1.10 -4.80
C LEU A 496 30.06 0.87 -5.44
N LEU A 497 30.06 0.66 -6.77
CA LEU A 497 31.25 0.42 -7.57
C LEU A 497 31.68 1.72 -8.27
N ALA A 498 32.91 2.17 -8.01
CA ALA A 498 33.54 3.30 -8.69
C ALA A 498 32.66 4.58 -8.74
N THR A 499 31.86 4.87 -7.72
CA THR A 499 30.96 6.04 -7.58
C THR A 499 29.88 6.17 -8.67
N LYS A 500 29.89 5.28 -9.68
CA LYS A 500 29.01 5.36 -10.87
C LYS A 500 28.05 4.19 -11.04
N LEU A 501 28.25 3.09 -10.31
CA LEU A 501 27.41 1.90 -10.40
C LEU A 501 27.01 1.43 -9.00
N TYR A 502 25.72 1.50 -8.70
CA TYR A 502 25.12 0.89 -7.53
C TYR A 502 24.49 -0.45 -7.91
N VAL A 503 24.71 -1.47 -7.07
CA VAL A 503 24.11 -2.80 -7.24
C VAL A 503 23.53 -3.25 -5.90
N ASP A 504 22.30 -3.74 -5.91
CA ASP A 504 21.60 -4.38 -4.78
C ASP A 504 21.04 -5.73 -5.24
N ILE A 505 21.40 -6.78 -4.52
CA ILE A 505 20.98 -8.16 -4.80
C ILE A 505 20.35 -8.70 -3.52
N ALA A 506 19.17 -9.33 -3.66
CA ALA A 506 18.53 -10.05 -2.58
C ALA A 506 18.06 -11.42 -3.08
N ALA A 507 18.20 -12.43 -2.24
CA ALA A 507 17.68 -13.77 -2.45
C ALA A 507 16.82 -14.17 -1.25
N PHE A 508 15.78 -15.00 -1.51
CA PHE A 508 14.85 -15.41 -0.49
C PHE A 508 14.40 -16.86 -0.67
N TYR A 509 14.05 -17.49 0.46
CA TYR A 509 13.36 -18.76 0.54
C TYR A 509 12.30 -18.70 1.64
N ASN A 510 11.04 -18.93 1.31
CA ASN A 510 9.89 -18.79 2.19
C ASN A 510 9.13 -20.11 2.30
N GLN A 511 8.68 -20.44 3.50
CA GLN A 511 7.82 -21.59 3.78
C GLN A 511 6.52 -21.13 4.41
N TYR A 512 5.40 -21.45 3.78
CA TYR A 512 4.05 -21.08 4.22
C TYR A 512 3.28 -22.29 4.73
N ARG A 513 2.49 -22.07 5.78
CA ARG A 513 1.61 -23.09 6.37
C ARG A 513 0.26 -22.47 6.71
N ASN A 514 -0.76 -23.33 6.78
CA ASN A 514 -2.13 -22.95 7.07
C ASN A 514 -2.68 -21.90 6.09
N LEU A 515 -2.27 -21.97 4.83
CA LEU A 515 -2.80 -21.09 3.80
C LEU A 515 -4.27 -21.40 3.53
N LEU A 516 -5.00 -20.36 3.11
CA LEU A 516 -6.41 -20.45 2.72
C LEU A 516 -6.59 -21.54 1.65
N SER A 517 -7.58 -22.38 1.87
CA SER A 517 -8.11 -23.41 0.95
C SER A 517 -9.62 -23.27 0.83
N GLU A 518 -10.18 -23.88 -0.20
CA GLU A 518 -11.61 -24.04 -0.39
C GLU A 518 -11.96 -25.52 -0.13
N ASP A 519 -12.36 -25.83 1.11
CA ASP A 519 -12.53 -27.19 1.57
C ASP A 519 -13.98 -27.66 1.42
N VAL A 520 -14.19 -28.86 0.84
CA VAL A 520 -15.48 -29.53 0.85
C VAL A 520 -15.76 -30.11 2.24
N THR A 521 -16.92 -29.77 2.81
CA THR A 521 -17.27 -30.15 4.19
C THR A 521 -18.21 -31.38 4.27
N GLY A 522 -18.73 -31.85 3.13
CA GLY A 522 -19.62 -33.00 3.08
C GLY A 522 -19.95 -33.45 1.66
N PRO A 523 -20.69 -34.55 1.50
CA PRO A 523 -21.15 -35.04 0.19
C PRO A 523 -22.18 -34.08 -0.41
N ILE A 524 -22.34 -34.15 -1.73
CA ILE A 524 -23.44 -33.49 -2.44
C ILE A 524 -24.76 -34.11 -1.96
N TYR A 525 -25.75 -33.26 -1.64
CA TYR A 525 -27.06 -33.66 -1.21
C TYR A 525 -28.16 -32.86 -1.91
N LEU A 526 -29.39 -33.42 -1.91
CA LEU A 526 -30.58 -32.72 -2.42
C LEU A 526 -31.12 -31.77 -1.34
N GLU A 527 -31.22 -30.50 -1.66
CA GLU A 527 -31.87 -29.46 -0.85
C GLU A 527 -33.19 -29.04 -1.53
N THR A 528 -34.23 -28.80 -0.75
CA THR A 528 -35.55 -28.43 -1.27
C THR A 528 -36.02 -27.04 -0.87
N ASP A 529 -35.28 -26.43 0.03
CA ASP A 529 -35.51 -25.06 0.49
C ASP A 529 -34.15 -24.31 0.51
N PRO A 530 -34.05 -23.21 -0.26
CA PRO A 530 -35.08 -22.56 -1.06
C PRO A 530 -35.45 -23.36 -2.33
N ALA A 531 -36.73 -23.23 -2.74
CA ALA A 531 -37.22 -23.85 -3.98
C ALA A 531 -36.63 -23.20 -5.24
N PRO A 532 -36.45 -23.93 -6.37
CA PRO A 532 -36.80 -25.34 -6.61
C PRO A 532 -35.80 -26.31 -5.97
N PRO A 533 -36.13 -27.62 -5.87
CA PRO A 533 -35.18 -28.64 -5.44
C PRO A 533 -33.90 -28.58 -6.26
N HIS A 534 -32.75 -28.63 -5.58
CA HIS A 534 -31.43 -28.50 -6.18
C HIS A 534 -30.40 -29.36 -5.45
N LEU A 535 -29.30 -29.64 -6.14
CA LEU A 535 -28.15 -30.30 -5.55
C LEU A 535 -27.27 -29.23 -4.90
N LEU A 536 -26.76 -29.51 -3.70
CA LEU A 536 -25.87 -28.63 -2.96
C LEU A 536 -24.56 -29.33 -2.61
N LEU A 537 -23.42 -28.68 -2.94
CA LEU A 537 -22.09 -29.00 -2.45
C LEU A 537 -21.75 -28.05 -1.30
N PRO A 538 -21.64 -28.53 -0.06
CA PRO A 538 -21.23 -27.70 1.05
C PRO A 538 -19.69 -27.51 1.05
N ALA A 539 -19.24 -26.27 1.18
CA ALA A 539 -17.83 -25.89 1.26
C ALA A 539 -17.60 -24.83 2.34
N GLU A 540 -16.35 -24.64 2.73
CA GLU A 540 -15.92 -23.55 3.64
C GLU A 540 -14.51 -23.07 3.26
N PHE A 541 -14.13 -21.90 3.73
CA PHE A 541 -12.74 -21.47 3.71
C PHE A 541 -11.97 -22.20 4.81
N GLY A 542 -10.97 -22.99 4.41
CA GLY A 542 -10.14 -23.78 5.31
C GLY A 542 -8.68 -23.33 5.32
N ASN A 543 -7.85 -24.06 6.07
CA ASN A 543 -6.41 -23.87 6.17
C ASN A 543 -5.63 -25.05 5.53
N GLY A 544 -6.19 -25.60 4.46
CA GLY A 544 -5.73 -26.84 3.83
C GLY A 544 -4.56 -26.71 2.86
N LEU A 545 -4.00 -25.51 2.63
CA LEU A 545 -2.87 -25.33 1.72
C LEU A 545 -1.56 -25.05 2.46
N LYS A 546 -0.44 -25.41 1.83
CA LYS A 546 0.93 -25.02 2.17
C LYS A 546 1.67 -24.62 0.90
N ALA A 547 2.73 -23.85 1.05
CA ALA A 547 3.52 -23.39 -0.09
C ALA A 547 5.00 -23.20 0.25
N THR A 548 5.81 -23.15 -0.79
CA THR A 548 7.16 -22.63 -0.77
C THR A 548 7.31 -21.56 -1.85
N SER A 549 7.99 -20.46 -1.55
CA SER A 549 8.44 -19.52 -2.59
C SER A 549 9.94 -19.30 -2.47
N SER A 550 10.62 -19.24 -3.61
CA SER A 550 12.05 -18.94 -3.70
C SER A 550 12.31 -18.01 -4.87
N GLY A 551 13.39 -17.25 -4.78
CA GLY A 551 13.73 -16.34 -5.86
C GLY A 551 14.77 -15.32 -5.48
N GLY A 552 14.86 -14.29 -6.30
CA GLY A 552 15.79 -13.21 -6.07
C GLY A 552 15.50 -11.98 -6.91
N GLU A 553 15.99 -10.86 -6.44
CA GLU A 553 15.92 -9.58 -7.12
C GLU A 553 17.32 -8.99 -7.28
N ILE A 554 17.57 -8.39 -8.42
CA ILE A 554 18.78 -7.61 -8.68
C ILE A 554 18.40 -6.23 -9.20
N VAL A 555 19.00 -5.20 -8.61
CA VAL A 555 18.85 -3.80 -9.01
C VAL A 555 20.20 -3.25 -9.37
N GLY A 556 20.30 -2.60 -10.51
CA GLY A 556 21.47 -1.84 -10.93
C GLY A 556 21.10 -0.40 -11.28
N GLU A 557 21.84 0.56 -10.76
CA GLU A 557 21.77 1.95 -11.21
C GLU A 557 23.15 2.42 -11.65
N TYR A 558 23.24 2.89 -12.91
CA TYR A 558 24.48 3.35 -13.53
C TYR A 558 24.34 4.77 -14.05
N ARG A 559 25.30 5.64 -13.70
CA ARG A 559 25.36 7.04 -14.16
C ARG A 559 26.66 7.26 -14.97
N PRO A 560 26.62 6.97 -16.27
CA PRO A 560 27.80 7.18 -17.13
C PRO A 560 28.20 8.65 -17.21
N LYS A 561 27.23 9.56 -17.19
CA LYS A 561 27.35 11.02 -17.18
C LYS A 561 26.35 11.62 -16.18
N GLU A 562 26.57 12.85 -15.74
CA GLU A 562 25.68 13.56 -14.82
C GLU A 562 24.27 13.73 -15.39
N PHE A 563 24.15 13.96 -16.69
CA PHE A 563 22.88 14.14 -17.39
C PHE A 563 22.20 12.83 -17.84
N TRP A 564 22.84 11.67 -17.61
CA TRP A 564 22.34 10.37 -18.11
C TRP A 564 22.32 9.34 -17.01
N ARG A 565 21.14 8.82 -16.72
CA ARG A 565 20.86 7.80 -15.71
C ARG A 565 20.30 6.55 -16.39
N LEU A 566 20.82 5.39 -16.00
CA LEU A 566 20.31 4.08 -16.34
C LEU A 566 19.95 3.35 -15.07
N ARG A 567 18.75 2.77 -15.00
CA ARG A 567 18.33 1.86 -13.94
C ARG A 567 17.74 0.61 -14.57
N ALA A 568 18.10 -0.53 -14.05
CA ALA A 568 17.52 -1.80 -14.45
C ALA A 568 17.29 -2.66 -13.22
N TRP A 569 16.20 -3.42 -13.23
CA TRP A 569 16.03 -4.48 -12.27
C TRP A 569 15.40 -5.71 -12.91
N TYR A 570 15.71 -6.87 -12.31
CA TYR A 570 15.13 -8.17 -12.63
C TYR A 570 14.66 -8.83 -11.35
N SER A 571 13.49 -9.44 -11.39
CA SER A 571 12.92 -10.24 -10.32
C SER A 571 12.55 -11.61 -10.84
N PHE A 572 12.96 -12.64 -10.11
CA PHE A 572 12.62 -14.04 -10.33
C PHE A 572 11.86 -14.60 -9.16
N LEU A 573 10.76 -15.30 -9.42
CA LEU A 573 9.91 -15.96 -8.44
C LEU A 573 9.60 -17.38 -8.88
N GLU A 574 9.86 -18.36 -8.02
CA GLU A 574 9.31 -19.71 -8.10
C GLU A 574 8.38 -19.92 -6.92
N LEU A 575 7.10 -20.13 -7.19
CA LEU A 575 6.06 -20.39 -6.20
C LEU A 575 5.49 -21.79 -6.43
N HIS A 576 5.52 -22.62 -5.40
CA HIS A 576 4.91 -23.94 -5.40
C HIS A 576 3.86 -24.01 -4.30
N VAL A 577 2.62 -24.30 -4.67
CA VAL A 577 1.47 -24.42 -3.77
C VAL A 577 0.89 -25.81 -3.87
N GLU A 578 0.67 -26.46 -2.73
CA GLU A 578 0.13 -27.82 -2.69
C GLU A 578 -0.83 -28.01 -1.49
N PRO A 579 -1.79 -28.93 -1.58
CA PRO A 579 -2.61 -29.32 -0.44
C PRO A 579 -1.77 -29.86 0.72
N ALA A 580 -2.11 -29.47 1.94
CA ALA A 580 -1.54 -30.03 3.15
C ALA A 580 -2.08 -31.47 3.37
N PRO A 581 -1.38 -32.32 4.13
CA PRO A 581 -1.89 -33.65 4.46
C PRO A 581 -3.26 -33.57 5.13
N GLY A 582 -4.24 -34.27 4.58
CA GLY A 582 -5.63 -34.27 5.07
C GLY A 582 -6.51 -33.13 4.58
N SER A 583 -6.00 -32.26 3.70
CA SER A 583 -6.78 -31.20 3.04
C SER A 583 -7.95 -31.78 2.24
N GLN A 584 -9.06 -31.03 2.25
CA GLN A 584 -10.26 -31.28 1.42
C GLN A 584 -10.39 -30.20 0.32
N ASP A 585 -9.29 -29.53 -0.01
CA ASP A 585 -9.25 -28.47 -1.03
C ASP A 585 -9.73 -28.97 -2.39
N ILE A 586 -10.65 -28.24 -3.01
CA ILE A 586 -11.28 -28.57 -4.29
C ILE A 586 -10.48 -28.16 -5.52
N GLY A 587 -9.24 -27.72 -5.35
CA GLY A 587 -8.33 -27.38 -6.45
C GLY A 587 -7.96 -25.90 -6.53
N SER A 588 -7.95 -25.17 -5.42
CA SER A 588 -7.55 -23.75 -5.39
C SER A 588 -6.03 -23.56 -5.58
N ALA A 589 -5.20 -24.56 -5.24
CA ALA A 589 -3.74 -24.47 -5.31
C ALA A 589 -3.18 -24.03 -6.68
N PRO A 590 -3.60 -24.57 -7.85
CA PRO A 590 -3.11 -24.10 -9.16
C PRO A 590 -3.49 -22.65 -9.46
N GLY A 591 -4.67 -22.19 -9.02
CA GLY A 591 -5.11 -20.80 -9.14
C GLY A 591 -4.18 -19.85 -8.39
N VAL A 592 -3.89 -20.15 -7.13
CA VAL A 592 -2.97 -19.37 -6.29
C VAL A 592 -1.56 -19.35 -6.86
N GLN A 593 -1.04 -20.52 -7.29
CA GLN A 593 0.31 -20.64 -7.87
C GLN A 593 0.45 -19.86 -9.18
N GLY A 594 -0.57 -19.91 -10.03
CA GLY A 594 -0.53 -19.32 -11.37
C GLY A 594 -0.92 -17.84 -11.44
N ALA A 595 -1.29 -17.21 -10.33
CA ALA A 595 -1.70 -15.81 -10.29
C ALA A 595 -0.53 -14.81 -10.24
N SER A 596 0.71 -15.28 -10.13
CA SER A 596 1.91 -14.43 -10.06
C SER A 596 2.88 -14.72 -11.18
N PRO A 597 3.52 -13.68 -11.79
CA PRO A 597 4.49 -13.86 -12.85
C PRO A 597 5.83 -14.37 -12.28
N GLN A 598 6.42 -15.34 -12.96
CA GLN A 598 7.72 -15.88 -12.59
C GLN A 598 8.87 -14.90 -12.82
N ASN A 599 8.78 -14.09 -13.86
CA ASN A 599 9.84 -13.17 -14.27
C ASN A 599 9.29 -11.77 -14.50
N GLN A 600 9.98 -10.77 -13.97
CA GLN A 600 9.70 -9.36 -14.22
C GLN A 600 11.00 -8.60 -14.49
N VAL A 601 10.97 -7.64 -15.41
CA VAL A 601 12.09 -6.77 -15.76
C VAL A 601 11.61 -5.34 -15.89
N LEU A 602 12.40 -4.40 -15.42
CA LEU A 602 12.28 -2.98 -15.78
C LEU A 602 13.62 -2.48 -16.28
N LEU A 603 13.58 -1.73 -17.38
CA LEU A 603 14.69 -0.96 -17.92
C LEU A 603 14.28 0.51 -17.97
N GLN A 604 15.05 1.37 -17.35
CA GLN A 604 14.82 2.82 -17.35
C GLN A 604 16.06 3.54 -17.90
N THR A 605 15.86 4.47 -18.81
CA THR A 605 16.86 5.46 -19.17
C THR A 605 16.32 6.87 -19.02
N GLY A 606 17.05 7.73 -18.34
CA GLY A 606 16.64 9.09 -18.06
C GLY A 606 17.72 10.09 -18.45
N PHE A 607 17.30 11.19 -19.08
CA PHE A 607 18.17 12.26 -19.53
C PHE A 607 17.74 13.61 -18.91
N ASP A 608 18.72 14.36 -18.44
CA ASP A 608 18.59 15.75 -18.05
C ASP A 608 19.26 16.61 -19.13
N LEU A 609 18.45 17.10 -20.09
CA LEU A 609 18.91 17.81 -21.27
C LEU A 609 19.06 19.32 -20.99
N PRO A 610 19.84 20.06 -21.81
CA PRO A 610 19.89 21.51 -21.74
C PRO A 610 18.51 22.16 -21.80
N ARG A 611 18.40 23.41 -21.27
CA ARG A 611 17.15 24.17 -21.21
C ARG A 611 16.09 23.55 -20.27
N THR A 612 16.53 22.84 -19.21
CA THR A 612 15.63 22.30 -18.16
C THR A 612 14.61 21.26 -18.68
N ILE A 613 14.99 20.52 -19.71
CA ILE A 613 14.19 19.41 -20.25
C ILE A 613 14.62 18.10 -19.59
N SER A 614 13.68 17.29 -19.17
CA SER A 614 13.90 15.90 -18.75
C SER A 614 13.18 14.95 -19.71
N LEU A 615 13.82 13.82 -20.04
CA LEU A 615 13.23 12.75 -20.82
C LEU A 615 13.50 11.43 -20.13
N ASP A 616 12.47 10.67 -19.80
CA ASP A 616 12.57 9.35 -19.21
C ASP A 616 11.82 8.33 -20.07
N ILE A 617 12.44 7.19 -20.29
CA ILE A 617 11.90 6.08 -21.07
C ILE A 617 11.98 4.83 -20.20
N TYR A 618 10.87 4.13 -20.10
CA TYR A 618 10.74 2.89 -19.34
C TYR A 618 10.31 1.76 -20.27
N SER A 619 10.87 0.58 -20.07
CA SER A 619 10.42 -0.65 -20.71
C SER A 619 10.26 -1.72 -19.67
N ARG A 620 9.08 -2.32 -19.58
CA ARG A 620 8.73 -3.29 -18.57
C ARG A 620 8.26 -4.59 -19.22
N TYR A 621 8.80 -5.71 -18.72
CA TYR A 621 8.32 -7.06 -19.01
C TYR A 621 7.67 -7.68 -17.79
N VAL A 622 6.52 -8.28 -17.97
CA VAL A 622 5.83 -9.11 -16.99
C VAL A 622 5.58 -10.49 -17.60
N GLY A 623 5.97 -11.52 -16.86
CA GLY A 623 5.77 -12.91 -17.26
C GLY A 623 4.30 -13.31 -17.33
N ARG A 624 4.01 -14.45 -17.93
CA ARG A 624 2.64 -14.99 -18.05
C ARG A 624 2.00 -15.26 -16.70
N LEU A 625 0.67 -15.17 -16.65
CA LEU A 625 -0.16 -15.58 -15.52
C LEU A 625 -1.00 -16.81 -15.92
N PRO A 626 -0.53 -18.03 -15.61
CA PRO A 626 -1.20 -19.26 -16.05
C PRO A 626 -2.63 -19.40 -15.51
N ALA A 627 -2.90 -18.96 -14.28
CA ALA A 627 -4.22 -19.04 -13.65
C ALA A 627 -5.32 -18.34 -14.47
N PHE A 628 -4.94 -17.30 -15.21
CA PHE A 628 -5.86 -16.46 -15.98
C PHE A 628 -5.67 -16.58 -17.49
N SER A 629 -4.78 -17.50 -17.95
CA SER A 629 -4.41 -17.62 -19.37
C SER A 629 -3.85 -16.33 -19.99
N ILE A 630 -3.28 -15.44 -19.19
CA ILE A 630 -2.68 -14.19 -19.64
C ILE A 630 -1.25 -14.45 -20.11
N PRO A 631 -0.89 -14.14 -21.38
CA PRO A 631 0.47 -14.27 -21.87
C PRO A 631 1.38 -13.22 -21.25
N GLY A 632 2.70 -13.49 -21.22
CA GLY A 632 3.68 -12.48 -20.87
C GLY A 632 3.65 -11.31 -21.87
N TYR A 633 3.87 -10.08 -21.39
CA TYR A 633 3.80 -8.88 -22.19
C TYR A 633 4.96 -7.92 -21.93
N TRP A 634 5.26 -7.10 -22.95
CA TRP A 634 6.13 -5.95 -22.84
C TRP A 634 5.30 -4.68 -22.97
N THR A 635 5.60 -3.70 -22.12
CA THR A 635 5.04 -2.35 -22.25
C THR A 635 6.14 -1.31 -22.13
N GLY A 636 5.87 -0.11 -22.62
CA GLY A 636 6.81 1.00 -22.58
C GLY A 636 6.13 2.31 -22.28
N ASP A 637 6.78 3.13 -21.45
CA ASP A 637 6.29 4.43 -21.03
C ASP A 637 7.33 5.50 -21.32
N VAL A 638 6.89 6.70 -21.67
CA VAL A 638 7.74 7.85 -21.95
C VAL A 638 7.22 9.07 -21.23
N THR A 639 8.07 9.74 -20.48
CA THR A 639 7.75 11.01 -19.81
C THR A 639 8.72 12.09 -20.28
N ALA A 640 8.18 13.19 -20.79
CA ALA A 640 8.93 14.39 -21.14
C ALA A 640 8.49 15.55 -20.25
N GLY A 641 9.44 16.17 -19.55
CA GLY A 641 9.22 17.31 -18.68
C GLY A 641 9.97 18.55 -19.16
N TYR A 642 9.34 19.71 -19.09
CA TYR A 642 9.95 20.99 -19.44
C TYR A 642 9.65 22.03 -18.36
N ASN A 643 10.68 22.54 -17.68
CA ASN A 643 10.53 23.65 -16.76
C ASN A 643 10.55 24.97 -17.56
N VAL A 644 9.37 25.53 -17.83
CA VAL A 644 9.18 26.80 -18.55
C VAL A 644 9.81 27.94 -17.74
N THR A 645 9.59 27.92 -16.44
CA THR A 645 10.21 28.81 -15.43
C THR A 645 10.63 27.95 -14.22
N LYS A 646 11.23 28.57 -13.20
CA LYS A 646 11.49 27.87 -11.91
C LYS A 646 10.19 27.44 -11.22
N GLN A 647 9.08 28.05 -11.54
CA GLN A 647 7.77 27.84 -10.89
C GLN A 647 6.83 26.99 -11.73
N VAL A 648 6.98 26.97 -13.06
CA VAL A 648 6.04 26.31 -13.99
C VAL A 648 6.74 25.17 -14.72
N ARG A 649 6.19 23.96 -14.57
CA ARG A 649 6.60 22.75 -15.28
C ARG A 649 5.46 22.22 -16.14
N LEU A 650 5.78 21.90 -17.38
CA LEU A 650 4.94 21.13 -18.28
C LEU A 650 5.44 19.69 -18.31
N THR A 651 4.53 18.72 -18.31
CA THR A 651 4.85 17.31 -18.40
C THR A 651 3.93 16.65 -19.42
N LEU A 652 4.50 15.85 -20.33
CA LEU A 652 3.78 15.00 -21.26
C LEU A 652 4.13 13.55 -20.93
N VAL A 653 3.11 12.72 -20.75
CA VAL A 653 3.26 11.31 -20.38
C VAL A 653 2.53 10.44 -21.38
N GLY A 654 3.23 9.43 -21.89
CA GLY A 654 2.65 8.34 -22.66
C GLY A 654 2.91 7.02 -21.98
N GLN A 655 1.86 6.25 -21.72
CA GLN A 655 1.91 4.96 -21.04
C GLN A 655 1.42 3.84 -21.95
N ASN A 656 1.94 2.62 -21.74
CA ASN A 656 1.54 1.41 -22.45
C ASN A 656 1.71 1.50 -23.97
N LEU A 657 2.78 2.17 -24.45
CA LEU A 657 2.94 2.59 -25.85
C LEU A 657 3.22 1.46 -26.84
N PHE A 658 3.74 0.28 -26.38
CA PHE A 658 4.17 -0.78 -27.28
C PHE A 658 3.01 -1.52 -27.94
N GLN A 659 1.85 -1.59 -27.27
CA GLN A 659 0.66 -2.27 -27.76
C GLN A 659 -0.56 -1.37 -27.64
N PRO A 660 -1.56 -1.48 -28.51
CA PRO A 660 -2.82 -0.73 -28.36
C PRO A 660 -3.51 -0.99 -27.03
N ARG A 661 -3.44 -2.25 -26.57
CA ARG A 661 -3.96 -2.74 -25.30
C ARG A 661 -3.30 -4.06 -24.93
N HIS A 662 -3.29 -4.40 -23.64
CA HIS A 662 -2.84 -5.69 -23.12
C HIS A 662 -3.66 -6.04 -21.86
N TYR A 663 -3.65 -7.32 -21.47
CA TYR A 663 -4.32 -7.79 -20.26
C TYR A 663 -3.28 -8.00 -19.16
N GLU A 664 -3.59 -7.52 -17.94
CA GLU A 664 -2.69 -7.64 -16.80
C GLU A 664 -3.19 -8.62 -15.75
N PHE A 665 -4.52 -8.72 -15.56
CA PHE A 665 -5.16 -9.61 -14.60
C PHE A 665 -6.59 -9.96 -15.06
N ASN A 666 -7.19 -11.01 -14.46
CA ASN A 666 -8.58 -11.37 -14.73
C ASN A 666 -9.25 -11.80 -13.43
N TYR A 667 -10.02 -10.91 -12.84
CA TYR A 667 -10.76 -11.15 -11.59
C TYR A 667 -12.20 -10.61 -11.66
N ASP A 668 -12.53 -9.87 -12.68
CA ASP A 668 -13.79 -9.15 -12.80
C ASP A 668 -14.92 -10.08 -13.28
N PRO A 669 -16.10 -10.11 -12.61
CA PRO A 669 -17.28 -10.87 -13.08
C PRO A 669 -17.77 -10.46 -14.47
N GLY A 670 -17.48 -9.22 -14.90
CA GLY A 670 -17.77 -8.70 -16.24
C GLY A 670 -16.83 -9.22 -17.34
N GLY A 671 -15.80 -10.00 -16.99
CA GLY A 671 -14.82 -10.56 -17.93
C GLY A 671 -13.48 -9.81 -17.96
N PRO A 672 -12.54 -10.22 -18.81
CA PRO A 672 -11.20 -9.62 -18.87
C PRO A 672 -11.23 -8.18 -19.38
N VAL A 673 -10.44 -7.30 -18.77
CA VAL A 673 -10.34 -5.89 -19.11
C VAL A 673 -9.01 -5.59 -19.79
N GLY A 674 -9.04 -4.95 -20.94
CA GLY A 674 -7.86 -4.60 -21.73
C GLY A 674 -7.34 -3.20 -21.37
N ILE A 675 -6.16 -3.12 -20.77
CA ILE A 675 -5.52 -1.86 -20.39
C ILE A 675 -5.02 -1.14 -21.64
N GLU A 676 -5.50 0.07 -21.87
CA GLU A 676 -5.26 0.84 -23.08
C GLU A 676 -4.01 1.72 -23.01
N ARG A 677 -3.56 2.22 -24.15
CA ARG A 677 -2.56 3.28 -24.21
C ARG A 677 -3.10 4.55 -23.58
N SER A 678 -2.32 5.16 -22.71
CA SER A 678 -2.63 6.45 -22.11
C SER A 678 -1.68 7.52 -22.63
N LEU A 679 -2.22 8.70 -22.95
CA LEU A 679 -1.49 9.91 -23.27
C LEU A 679 -2.15 11.09 -22.54
N PHE A 680 -1.39 11.81 -21.72
CA PHE A 680 -1.89 13.00 -21.04
C PHE A 680 -0.82 14.07 -20.89
N GLY A 681 -1.30 15.33 -20.77
CA GLY A 681 -0.48 16.48 -20.45
C GLY A 681 -0.79 17.00 -19.04
N LYS A 682 0.23 17.44 -18.33
CA LYS A 682 0.12 18.02 -16.98
C LYS A 682 0.87 19.35 -16.91
N VAL A 683 0.28 20.35 -16.22
CA VAL A 683 0.91 21.61 -15.85
C VAL A 683 1.00 21.66 -14.33
N THR A 684 2.18 21.96 -13.81
CA THR A 684 2.40 22.17 -12.37
C THR A 684 2.95 23.57 -12.15
N TRP A 685 2.28 24.35 -11.31
CA TRP A 685 2.69 25.70 -10.91
C TRP A 685 2.91 25.77 -9.40
N ARG A 686 4.09 26.28 -8.99
CA ARG A 686 4.47 26.46 -7.59
C ARG A 686 4.84 27.91 -7.37
N TRP A 687 4.46 28.43 -6.20
CA TRP A 687 4.86 29.78 -5.77
C TRP A 687 5.10 29.80 -4.24
N GLU A 688 5.91 30.73 -3.79
CA GLU A 688 6.20 30.98 -2.37
C GLU A 688 5.10 31.82 -1.71
#